data_53dcde7c29fce91d6a1954961a4e0291
#
_entry.id   53dcde7c29fce91d6a1954961a4e0291
#
_cell.length_a   1.000
_cell.length_b   1.000
_cell.length_c   1.000
_cell.angle_alpha   90.00
_cell.angle_beta   90.00
_cell.angle_gamma   90.00
#
_symmetry.space_group_name_H-M   'P 1'
#
loop_
_entity.id
_entity.type
_entity.pdbx_description
1 polymer ?
#
loop_
_entity_poly.entity_id
_entity_poly.type
_entity_poly.pdbx_seq_one_letter_code
_entity_poly.pdbx_strand_id
1 'polypeptide(L)'
;MSCAVGDGFMAETFPNLEAEISRYAMRPNPVVARNDPTYIAQQQKIEQSIPERFEEIVRTYPDRLAVKMGARALTYTQLNQAANRIARAILEKCGSGSEPIALLFEHGIDVIATILGVLKAGKFYVPLDPSFPLERNSYMLEDSQTALIVTNNRNVELARTSINKSRALLNIEEIGKALSSDDLGLSIFSHDPSDLSYTSGSTGQPKGILKAHWNVLHIFTSDKGRAAISAEDRLTLLHSVVFGSGKGDLFTCLLNGACLFPFNVKVEGIHGLASWLREERPTVFHSTPAVFRQLLAGLSSHDLPSLRLIRLTGTSISRTDFDLYKDKFAKRALLEILLTSTETNAICSFVTDEAFVFPKHGAPVGYPIRGKRILLLDENGHEVTRGEIGEISVKSRYLSLGYWRRPDLTEARFLPDPDGGDERIYLTGDMGRMLPDGFLIHLGRKDFMVKIRGYRVEPGEIERALLSHSAVKDAGVVACDREPKEKYLAAYIVPRENPGPKVEELRNFLKDRLPDYMIPSTFIFMESLPLTNGKLDRKALPEPDGKRPELNTAYVAPRNETEQKLAQVWKEVLNVHPIGICDNFFDLGGHSLAASHLISKLGQEFHADFQVAALVMFPTIQELAKQIEGESAKNQQWSYLVPLQPGSGHKPVFFLPGGIGGDQEFFVYARLARHVGMQYPFYGLKPRSAEGREPSQASVEEIARDYLKEIRSFQPEGPYSIVGECAGGIIAYEIAQQLREHGQEIALLVLMDSPRP
;
A
#
# COMPACT_ATOMS: atom_id res chain seq x y z
N MET A 1 25.59 -33.89 3.65
CA MET A 1 25.64 -33.55 5.10
C MET A 1 24.29 -33.00 5.47
N SER A 2 23.48 -33.80 6.15
CA SER A 2 22.08 -33.54 6.48
C SER A 2 21.95 -32.36 7.44
N CYS A 3 21.22 -31.33 7.05
CA CYS A 3 20.70 -30.31 7.98
C CYS A 3 19.38 -30.84 8.55
N ALA A 4 19.42 -31.25 9.81
CA ALA A 4 18.23 -31.59 10.56
C ALA A 4 17.34 -30.33 10.70
N VAL A 5 16.20 -30.33 10.00
CA VAL A 5 15.06 -29.45 10.29
C VAL A 5 14.37 -30.05 11.50
N GLY A 6 14.18 -29.22 12.52
CA GLY A 6 13.76 -29.65 13.84
C GLY A 6 12.48 -30.47 13.88
N ASP A 7 12.54 -31.58 14.58
CA ASP A 7 11.51 -32.60 14.83
C ASP A 7 10.22 -32.13 15.54
N GLY A 8 9.95 -30.84 15.60
CA GLY A 8 8.76 -30.28 16.28
C GLY A 8 7.50 -30.09 15.44
N PHE A 9 7.56 -30.24 14.10
CA PHE A 9 6.40 -30.07 13.23
C PHE A 9 5.75 -31.37 12.76
N MET A 10 6.33 -32.51 13.05
CA MET A 10 6.03 -33.82 12.43
C MET A 10 5.04 -34.70 13.22
N ALA A 11 4.42 -34.27 14.29
CA ALA A 11 3.70 -35.21 15.18
C ALA A 11 2.29 -34.86 15.62
N GLU A 12 1.54 -34.00 14.93
CA GLU A 12 0.09 -33.91 15.18
C GLU A 12 -0.69 -34.42 13.97
N THR A 13 -1.12 -35.67 14.02
CA THR A 13 -2.15 -36.24 13.14
C THR A 13 -3.47 -35.54 13.44
N PHE A 14 -4.07 -34.85 12.44
CA PHE A 14 -5.34 -34.16 12.53
C PHE A 14 -6.47 -35.03 11.95
N PRO A 15 -7.12 -35.91 12.73
CA PRO A 15 -7.96 -36.98 12.19
C PRO A 15 -9.35 -36.57 11.66
N ASN A 16 -9.79 -35.33 11.80
CA ASN A 16 -11.16 -34.94 11.42
C ASN A 16 -11.31 -33.73 10.52
N LEU A 17 -10.21 -33.17 9.96
CA LEU A 17 -10.26 -31.95 9.14
C LEU A 17 -10.93 -32.22 7.77
N GLU A 18 -10.74 -33.41 7.21
CA GLU A 18 -11.29 -33.82 5.91
C GLU A 18 -12.82 -33.87 5.89
N ALA A 19 -13.41 -34.39 6.96
CA ALA A 19 -14.87 -34.51 7.07
C ALA A 19 -15.58 -33.16 7.26
N GLU A 20 -14.90 -32.19 7.86
CA GLU A 20 -15.46 -30.85 8.09
C GLU A 20 -15.45 -29.99 6.82
N ILE A 21 -14.39 -30.05 6.01
CA ILE A 21 -14.22 -29.19 4.84
C ILE A 21 -14.93 -29.75 3.61
N SER A 22 -14.92 -31.06 3.40
CA SER A 22 -15.57 -31.72 2.23
C SER A 22 -17.10 -31.51 2.18
N ARG A 23 -17.73 -31.15 3.29
CA ARG A 23 -19.18 -30.89 3.34
C ARG A 23 -19.59 -29.53 2.80
N TYR A 24 -18.66 -28.56 2.70
CA TYR A 24 -19.02 -27.14 2.49
C TYR A 24 -18.23 -26.45 1.39
N ALA A 25 -17.22 -27.07 0.80
CA ALA A 25 -16.52 -26.52 -0.34
C ALA A 25 -17.49 -26.45 -1.55
N MET A 26 -17.66 -25.27 -2.13
CA MET A 26 -18.25 -25.19 -3.46
C MET A 26 -17.39 -26.07 -4.37
N ARG A 27 -18.03 -27.03 -5.06
CA ARG A 27 -17.32 -27.95 -5.94
C ARG A 27 -16.43 -27.14 -6.89
N PRO A 28 -15.18 -27.59 -7.16
CA PRO A 28 -14.36 -26.94 -8.16
C PRO A 28 -15.14 -26.83 -9.46
N ASN A 29 -14.92 -25.75 -10.19
CA ASN A 29 -15.41 -25.68 -11.57
C ASN A 29 -15.03 -26.97 -12.28
N PRO A 30 -15.96 -27.66 -12.94
CA PRO A 30 -15.64 -28.90 -13.61
C PRO A 30 -14.44 -28.67 -14.52
N VAL A 31 -13.52 -29.64 -14.57
CA VAL A 31 -12.40 -29.60 -15.50
C VAL A 31 -12.99 -29.51 -16.91
N VAL A 32 -13.03 -28.33 -17.48
CA VAL A 32 -13.57 -28.10 -18.83
C VAL A 32 -12.61 -28.77 -19.80
N ALA A 33 -13.16 -29.63 -20.65
CA ALA A 33 -12.35 -30.36 -21.61
C ALA A 33 -11.59 -29.41 -22.54
N ARG A 34 -10.36 -29.78 -22.94
CA ARG A 34 -9.52 -28.95 -23.84
C ARG A 34 -10.20 -28.56 -25.16
N ASN A 35 -11.23 -29.29 -25.56
CA ASN A 35 -12.01 -29.05 -26.77
C ASN A 35 -13.31 -28.22 -26.54
N ASP A 36 -13.54 -27.75 -25.31
CA ASP A 36 -14.68 -26.89 -25.03
C ASP A 36 -14.50 -25.53 -25.72
N PRO A 37 -15.53 -25.03 -26.48
CA PRO A 37 -15.44 -23.72 -27.12
C PRO A 37 -15.09 -22.55 -26.17
N THR A 38 -15.54 -22.62 -24.93
CA THR A 38 -15.20 -21.63 -23.90
C THR A 38 -13.74 -21.69 -23.53
N TYR A 39 -13.15 -22.90 -23.53
CA TYR A 39 -11.71 -23.09 -23.31
C TYR A 39 -10.90 -22.46 -24.45
N ILE A 40 -11.28 -22.74 -25.70
CA ILE A 40 -10.57 -22.21 -26.87
C ILE A 40 -10.64 -20.69 -26.93
N ALA A 41 -11.81 -20.11 -26.68
CA ALA A 41 -11.98 -18.65 -26.63
C ALA A 41 -11.17 -17.99 -25.51
N GLN A 42 -11.01 -18.65 -24.36
CA GLN A 42 -10.16 -18.17 -23.29
C GLN A 42 -8.67 -18.25 -23.63
N GLN A 43 -8.23 -19.33 -24.29
CA GLN A 43 -6.83 -19.45 -24.74
C GLN A 43 -6.47 -18.37 -25.75
N GLN A 44 -7.35 -18.08 -26.71
CA GLN A 44 -7.16 -16.97 -27.65
C GLN A 44 -6.95 -15.62 -26.96
N LYS A 45 -7.68 -15.35 -25.86
CA LYS A 45 -7.50 -14.12 -25.08
C LYS A 45 -6.17 -14.06 -24.32
N ILE A 46 -5.60 -15.18 -23.93
CA ILE A 46 -4.29 -15.23 -23.24
C ILE A 46 -3.15 -15.02 -24.24
N GLU A 47 -3.33 -15.41 -25.48
CA GLU A 47 -2.32 -15.27 -26.53
C GLU A 47 -2.27 -13.87 -27.16
N GLN A 48 -3.15 -12.97 -26.75
CA GLN A 48 -3.09 -11.55 -27.10
C GLN A 48 -2.04 -10.79 -26.27
N SER A 49 -1.76 -9.55 -26.67
CA SER A 49 -1.10 -8.58 -25.78
C SER A 49 -2.12 -7.86 -24.91
N ILE A 50 -1.64 -7.26 -23.78
CA ILE A 50 -2.50 -6.42 -22.94
C ILE A 50 -3.08 -5.23 -23.71
N PRO A 51 -2.30 -4.47 -24.53
CA PRO A 51 -2.85 -3.41 -25.37
C PRO A 51 -3.94 -3.87 -26.32
N GLU A 52 -3.72 -4.97 -27.04
CA GLU A 52 -4.70 -5.53 -27.97
C GLU A 52 -6.01 -5.87 -27.25
N ARG A 53 -5.94 -6.56 -26.12
CA ARG A 53 -7.12 -6.87 -25.30
C ARG A 53 -7.81 -5.61 -24.77
N PHE A 54 -7.05 -4.61 -24.33
CA PHE A 54 -7.61 -3.35 -23.85
C PHE A 54 -8.34 -2.59 -24.97
N GLU A 55 -7.77 -2.54 -26.17
CA GLU A 55 -8.38 -1.90 -27.34
C GLU A 55 -9.68 -2.60 -27.78
N GLU A 56 -9.77 -3.93 -27.66
CA GLU A 56 -11.04 -4.65 -27.85
C GLU A 56 -12.13 -4.18 -26.87
N ILE A 57 -11.76 -3.98 -25.60
CA ILE A 57 -12.69 -3.47 -24.59
C ILE A 57 -13.07 -2.02 -24.87
N VAL A 58 -12.15 -1.18 -25.31
CA VAL A 58 -12.44 0.21 -25.72
C VAL A 58 -13.45 0.24 -26.87
N ARG A 59 -13.27 -0.61 -27.88
CA ARG A 59 -14.23 -0.72 -28.99
C ARG A 59 -15.61 -1.22 -28.55
N THR A 60 -15.64 -2.09 -27.52
CA THR A 60 -16.89 -2.66 -27.00
C THR A 60 -17.66 -1.69 -26.11
N TYR A 61 -16.93 -0.89 -25.30
CA TYR A 61 -17.48 -0.01 -24.27
C TYR A 61 -16.89 1.42 -24.29
N PRO A 62 -16.91 2.14 -25.44
CA PRO A 62 -16.15 3.39 -25.62
C PRO A 62 -16.50 4.48 -24.60
N ASP A 63 -17.79 4.64 -24.30
CA ASP A 63 -18.31 5.74 -23.46
C ASP A 63 -18.48 5.33 -21.98
N ARG A 64 -18.18 4.07 -21.65
CA ARG A 64 -18.27 3.59 -20.29
C ARG A 64 -17.12 4.16 -19.45
N LEU A 65 -17.37 4.47 -18.18
CA LEU A 65 -16.31 4.88 -17.26
C LEU A 65 -15.32 3.72 -17.08
N ALA A 66 -14.04 4.02 -17.34
CA ALA A 66 -12.92 3.11 -17.09
C ALA A 66 -12.32 3.32 -15.70
N VAL A 67 -12.19 4.60 -15.28
CA VAL A 67 -11.58 4.95 -13.99
C VAL A 67 -12.18 6.25 -13.45
N LYS A 68 -12.39 6.32 -12.12
CA LYS A 68 -12.84 7.52 -11.41
C LYS A 68 -12.09 7.67 -10.09
N MET A 69 -11.55 8.85 -9.81
CA MET A 69 -10.91 9.21 -8.55
C MET A 69 -11.27 10.65 -8.19
N GLY A 70 -12.04 10.84 -7.12
CA GLY A 70 -12.60 12.13 -6.76
C GLY A 70 -13.44 12.74 -7.90
N ALA A 71 -13.17 13.98 -8.25
CA ALA A 71 -13.85 14.68 -9.35
C ALA A 71 -13.36 14.28 -10.74
N ARG A 72 -12.20 13.61 -10.85
CA ARG A 72 -11.62 13.22 -12.14
C ARG A 72 -12.11 11.84 -12.55
N ALA A 73 -12.65 11.75 -13.78
CA ALA A 73 -13.13 10.50 -14.35
C ALA A 73 -12.75 10.41 -15.83
N LEU A 74 -12.42 9.21 -16.32
CA LEU A 74 -12.14 8.96 -17.72
C LEU A 74 -13.00 7.79 -18.23
N THR A 75 -13.58 7.95 -19.42
CA THR A 75 -14.16 6.84 -20.16
C THR A 75 -13.06 5.94 -20.74
N TYR A 76 -13.44 4.77 -21.25
CA TYR A 76 -12.51 3.88 -21.93
C TYR A 76 -11.85 4.56 -23.13
N THR A 77 -12.62 5.32 -23.94
CA THR A 77 -12.07 6.13 -25.04
C THR A 77 -11.07 7.16 -24.54
N GLN A 78 -11.39 7.92 -23.50
CA GLN A 78 -10.52 8.97 -22.98
C GLN A 78 -9.23 8.40 -22.40
N LEU A 79 -9.32 7.28 -21.66
CA LEU A 79 -8.17 6.58 -21.11
C LEU A 79 -7.27 6.03 -22.25
N ASN A 80 -7.85 5.45 -23.29
CA ASN A 80 -7.12 4.98 -24.48
C ASN A 80 -6.38 6.12 -25.18
N GLN A 81 -7.06 7.24 -25.41
CA GLN A 81 -6.47 8.42 -26.03
C GLN A 81 -5.31 8.99 -25.20
N ALA A 82 -5.44 9.05 -23.87
CA ALA A 82 -4.36 9.47 -22.99
C ALA A 82 -3.17 8.51 -23.10
N ALA A 83 -3.41 7.20 -23.03
CA ALA A 83 -2.38 6.17 -23.17
C ALA A 83 -1.67 6.24 -24.55
N ASN A 84 -2.41 6.47 -25.64
CA ASN A 84 -1.84 6.60 -26.98
C ASN A 84 -0.91 7.80 -27.12
N ARG A 85 -1.26 8.97 -26.54
CA ARG A 85 -0.35 10.14 -26.55
C ARG A 85 0.90 9.88 -25.72
N ILE A 86 0.77 9.26 -24.55
CA ILE A 86 1.91 8.87 -23.72
C ILE A 86 2.81 7.89 -24.47
N ALA A 87 2.24 6.89 -25.14
CA ALA A 87 3.00 5.92 -25.92
C ALA A 87 3.83 6.59 -27.03
N ARG A 88 3.25 7.53 -27.77
CA ARG A 88 3.98 8.29 -28.81
C ARG A 88 5.10 9.12 -28.24
N ALA A 89 4.86 9.81 -27.11
CA ALA A 89 5.91 10.60 -26.45
C ALA A 89 7.07 9.71 -25.95
N ILE A 90 6.78 8.49 -25.50
CA ILE A 90 7.80 7.51 -25.13
C ILE A 90 8.60 7.07 -26.37
N LEU A 91 7.92 6.74 -27.47
CA LEU A 91 8.58 6.33 -28.72
C LEU A 91 9.44 7.44 -29.33
N GLU A 92 9.01 8.70 -29.24
CA GLU A 92 9.82 9.85 -29.67
C GLU A 92 11.13 9.98 -28.88
N LYS A 93 11.12 9.60 -27.57
CA LYS A 93 12.31 9.67 -26.72
C LYS A 93 13.22 8.45 -26.79
N CYS A 94 12.64 7.25 -26.94
CA CYS A 94 13.36 5.99 -26.81
C CYS A 94 13.40 5.13 -28.08
N GLY A 95 12.64 5.49 -29.13
CA GLY A 95 12.52 4.65 -30.33
C GLY A 95 11.73 3.35 -30.09
N SER A 96 11.87 2.40 -31.00
CA SER A 96 11.05 1.16 -31.08
C SER A 96 11.77 -0.06 -30.50
N GLY A 97 12.32 0.00 -29.32
CA GLY A 97 12.90 -1.16 -28.63
C GLY A 97 12.01 -1.66 -27.49
N SER A 98 12.32 -2.81 -26.91
CA SER A 98 11.65 -3.36 -25.73
C SER A 98 12.46 -3.06 -24.47
N GLU A 99 12.63 -1.77 -24.14
CA GLU A 99 13.36 -1.33 -22.96
C GLU A 99 12.44 -1.14 -21.75
N PRO A 100 12.99 -1.26 -20.51
CA PRO A 100 12.27 -0.92 -19.31
C PRO A 100 12.06 0.58 -19.18
N ILE A 101 10.86 0.99 -18.83
CA ILE A 101 10.47 2.38 -18.57
C ILE A 101 10.09 2.51 -17.09
N ALA A 102 10.78 3.37 -16.35
CA ALA A 102 10.44 3.61 -14.95
C ALA A 102 9.26 4.57 -14.84
N LEU A 103 8.35 4.24 -13.90
CA LEU A 103 7.15 5.03 -13.62
C LEU A 103 7.22 5.54 -12.19
N LEU A 104 7.38 6.86 -12.00
CA LEU A 104 7.42 7.48 -10.68
C LEU A 104 6.15 8.32 -10.46
N PHE A 105 5.13 7.71 -9.86
CA PHE A 105 3.82 8.30 -9.66
C PHE A 105 3.24 7.92 -8.31
N GLU A 106 2.38 8.78 -7.78
CA GLU A 106 1.44 8.41 -6.73
C GLU A 106 0.37 7.47 -7.28
N HIS A 107 -0.35 6.88 -6.33
CA HIS A 107 -1.52 6.05 -6.62
C HIS A 107 -2.64 6.90 -7.24
N GLY A 108 -3.08 6.59 -8.47
CA GLY A 108 -4.13 7.36 -9.14
C GLY A 108 -4.27 7.10 -10.64
N ILE A 109 -4.99 7.98 -11.33
CA ILE A 109 -5.35 7.85 -12.75
C ILE A 109 -4.11 7.95 -13.64
N ASP A 110 -3.15 8.81 -13.31
CA ASP A 110 -2.00 9.10 -14.17
C ASP A 110 -1.07 7.90 -14.34
N VAL A 111 -0.80 7.16 -13.26
CA VAL A 111 -0.02 5.93 -13.35
C VAL A 111 -0.74 4.87 -14.19
N ILE A 112 -2.07 4.80 -14.11
CA ILE A 112 -2.89 3.85 -14.90
C ILE A 112 -2.76 4.14 -16.40
N ALA A 113 -2.96 5.40 -16.80
CA ALA A 113 -2.81 5.83 -18.19
C ALA A 113 -1.37 5.60 -18.70
N THR A 114 -0.38 5.84 -17.83
CA THR A 114 1.03 5.68 -18.17
C THR A 114 1.42 4.21 -18.33
N ILE A 115 0.93 3.31 -17.47
CA ILE A 115 1.12 1.86 -17.62
C ILE A 115 0.63 1.40 -18.99
N LEU A 116 -0.61 1.78 -19.36
CA LEU A 116 -1.15 1.44 -20.68
C LEU A 116 -0.32 2.07 -21.82
N GLY A 117 0.13 3.30 -21.65
CA GLY A 117 0.98 3.99 -22.64
C GLY A 117 2.30 3.29 -22.86
N VAL A 118 2.99 2.84 -21.81
CA VAL A 118 4.24 2.08 -21.92
C VAL A 118 4.02 0.77 -22.66
N LEU A 119 2.97 0.03 -22.28
CA LEU A 119 2.63 -1.24 -22.92
C LEU A 119 2.26 -1.05 -24.41
N LYS A 120 1.50 0.00 -24.76
CA LYS A 120 1.16 0.36 -26.14
C LYS A 120 2.38 0.78 -26.96
N ALA A 121 3.45 1.28 -26.34
CA ALA A 121 4.73 1.58 -26.98
C ALA A 121 5.58 0.31 -27.23
N GLY A 122 5.10 -0.89 -26.90
CA GLY A 122 5.85 -2.14 -27.01
C GLY A 122 6.98 -2.27 -25.98
N LYS A 123 6.87 -1.57 -24.87
CA LYS A 123 7.87 -1.54 -23.79
C LYS A 123 7.28 -2.14 -22.52
N PHE A 124 8.13 -2.39 -21.50
CA PHE A 124 7.66 -2.87 -20.20
C PHE A 124 7.97 -1.85 -19.10
N TYR A 125 7.11 -1.81 -18.07
CA TYR A 125 7.21 -0.79 -17.04
C TYR A 125 7.87 -1.30 -15.75
N VAL A 126 8.55 -0.38 -15.08
CA VAL A 126 9.15 -0.55 -13.75
C VAL A 126 8.46 0.42 -12.80
N PRO A 127 7.49 -0.01 -12.00
CA PRO A 127 6.77 0.91 -11.13
C PRO A 127 7.60 1.25 -9.89
N LEU A 128 7.77 2.53 -9.62
CA LEU A 128 8.45 3.10 -8.46
C LEU A 128 7.43 3.81 -7.56
N ASP A 129 7.65 3.76 -6.25
CA ASP A 129 6.82 4.47 -5.28
C ASP A 129 7.56 5.74 -4.80
N PRO A 130 7.00 6.95 -4.97
CA PRO A 130 7.62 8.18 -4.47
C PRO A 130 7.82 8.19 -2.95
N SER A 131 7.06 7.37 -2.20
CA SER A 131 7.20 7.24 -0.74
C SER A 131 8.37 6.35 -0.31
N PHE A 132 9.02 5.65 -1.24
CA PHE A 132 10.19 4.84 -0.91
C PHE A 132 11.43 5.72 -0.74
N PRO A 133 12.39 5.28 0.11
CA PRO A 133 13.68 5.95 0.22
C PRO A 133 14.34 6.16 -1.14
N LEU A 134 14.99 7.31 -1.31
CA LEU A 134 15.69 7.66 -2.56
C LEU A 134 16.72 6.60 -2.95
N GLU A 135 17.46 6.07 -1.98
CA GLU A 135 18.46 5.01 -2.19
C GLU A 135 17.83 3.75 -2.79
N ARG A 136 16.62 3.35 -2.32
CA ARG A 136 15.90 2.21 -2.86
C ARG A 136 15.42 2.44 -4.29
N ASN A 137 14.81 3.58 -4.56
CA ASN A 137 14.39 3.94 -5.92
C ASN A 137 15.59 4.03 -6.88
N SER A 138 16.70 4.59 -6.43
CA SER A 138 17.95 4.69 -7.21
C SER A 138 18.50 3.29 -7.52
N TYR A 139 18.52 2.39 -6.53
CA TYR A 139 18.92 0.99 -6.77
C TYR A 139 18.05 0.32 -7.84
N MET A 140 16.71 0.46 -7.74
CA MET A 140 15.78 -0.14 -8.70
C MET A 140 15.96 0.43 -10.12
N LEU A 141 16.25 1.72 -10.23
CA LEU A 141 16.56 2.38 -11.50
C LEU A 141 17.88 1.88 -12.13
N GLU A 142 18.89 1.63 -11.31
CA GLU A 142 20.18 1.12 -11.78
C GLU A 142 20.11 -0.35 -12.17
N ASP A 143 19.54 -1.18 -11.32
CA ASP A 143 19.40 -2.62 -11.58
C ASP A 143 18.51 -2.91 -12.78
N SER A 144 17.40 -2.18 -12.93
CA SER A 144 16.50 -2.31 -14.08
C SER A 144 17.09 -1.81 -15.40
N GLN A 145 18.13 -0.99 -15.37
CA GLN A 145 18.75 -0.35 -16.53
C GLN A 145 17.77 0.53 -17.33
N THR A 146 16.80 1.15 -16.66
CA THR A 146 15.88 2.07 -17.32
C THR A 146 16.59 3.28 -17.89
N ALA A 147 16.27 3.62 -19.15
CA ALA A 147 16.79 4.80 -19.84
C ALA A 147 15.87 6.02 -19.72
N LEU A 148 14.59 5.81 -19.45
CA LEU A 148 13.56 6.84 -19.35
C LEU A 148 12.79 6.70 -18.05
N ILE A 149 12.58 7.82 -17.35
CA ILE A 149 11.62 7.93 -16.24
C ILE A 149 10.43 8.74 -16.74
N VAL A 150 9.23 8.19 -16.58
CA VAL A 150 7.97 8.90 -16.83
C VAL A 150 7.37 9.29 -15.48
N THR A 151 6.94 10.55 -15.37
CA THR A 151 6.42 11.14 -14.13
C THR A 151 5.40 12.24 -14.41
N ASN A 152 4.94 12.92 -13.36
CA ASN A 152 4.06 14.10 -13.40
C ASN A 152 4.73 15.31 -12.73
N ASN A 153 4.07 16.49 -12.77
CA ASN A 153 4.59 17.71 -12.13
C ASN A 153 4.90 17.52 -10.64
N ARG A 154 4.12 16.69 -9.95
CA ARG A 154 4.25 16.46 -8.51
C ARG A 154 5.57 15.76 -8.13
N ASN A 155 6.04 14.86 -8.99
CA ASN A 155 7.23 14.04 -8.73
C ASN A 155 8.43 14.41 -9.59
N VAL A 156 8.33 15.42 -10.45
CA VAL A 156 9.40 15.77 -11.40
C VAL A 156 10.71 16.11 -10.69
N GLU A 157 10.68 16.80 -9.57
CA GLU A 157 11.88 17.14 -8.81
C GLU A 157 12.50 15.90 -8.15
N LEU A 158 11.66 15.01 -7.58
CA LEU A 158 12.14 13.73 -7.06
C LEU A 158 12.75 12.87 -8.17
N ALA A 159 12.12 12.86 -9.35
CA ALA A 159 12.67 12.18 -10.52
C ALA A 159 14.05 12.76 -10.89
N ARG A 160 14.20 14.10 -10.94
CA ARG A 160 15.48 14.76 -11.23
C ARG A 160 16.57 14.42 -10.24
N THR A 161 16.26 14.32 -8.94
CA THR A 161 17.25 13.92 -7.93
C THR A 161 17.65 12.44 -8.03
N SER A 162 16.77 11.61 -8.57
CA SER A 162 17.03 10.17 -8.80
C SER A 162 17.78 9.88 -10.11
N ILE A 163 17.96 10.89 -10.96
CA ILE A 163 18.55 10.74 -12.30
C ILE A 163 20.08 10.91 -12.24
N ASN A 164 20.81 9.89 -12.67
CA ASN A 164 22.18 10.07 -13.18
C ASN A 164 22.08 10.75 -14.55
N LYS A 165 23.10 11.56 -14.92
CA LYS A 165 23.15 12.40 -16.15
C LYS A 165 22.81 11.69 -17.48
N SER A 166 22.63 10.36 -17.48
CA SER A 166 22.40 9.54 -18.68
C SER A 166 20.93 9.15 -18.93
N ARG A 167 20.00 9.43 -18.00
CA ARG A 167 18.59 9.04 -18.14
C ARG A 167 17.72 10.19 -18.60
N ALA A 168 16.82 9.89 -19.55
CA ALA A 168 15.83 10.86 -20.00
C ALA A 168 14.67 10.97 -19.01
N LEU A 169 13.97 12.11 -19.02
CA LEU A 169 12.77 12.38 -18.23
C LEU A 169 11.63 12.75 -19.16
N LEU A 170 10.44 12.21 -18.91
CA LEU A 170 9.19 12.57 -19.57
C LEU A 170 8.15 12.93 -18.50
N ASN A 171 7.74 14.17 -18.49
CA ASN A 171 6.61 14.63 -17.69
C ASN A 171 5.33 14.52 -18.54
N ILE A 172 4.35 13.73 -18.07
CA ILE A 172 3.12 13.51 -18.86
C ILE A 172 2.28 14.78 -19.05
N GLU A 173 2.38 15.74 -18.17
CA GLU A 173 1.65 17.01 -18.25
C GLU A 173 2.26 17.98 -19.29
N GLU A 174 3.49 17.74 -19.69
CA GLU A 174 4.17 18.46 -20.77
C GLU A 174 3.90 17.85 -22.16
N ILE A 175 3.22 16.70 -22.22
CA ILE A 175 2.89 16.06 -23.49
C ILE A 175 1.91 16.93 -24.28
N GLY A 176 2.34 17.36 -25.45
CA GLY A 176 1.55 18.22 -26.33
C GLY A 176 0.24 17.55 -26.76
N LYS A 177 -0.87 18.30 -26.68
CA LYS A 177 -2.19 17.85 -27.19
C LYS A 177 -2.20 17.61 -28.71
N ALA A 178 -1.19 18.05 -29.42
CA ALA A 178 -1.01 17.83 -30.85
C ALA A 178 -0.62 16.41 -31.24
N LEU A 179 -0.08 15.60 -30.30
CA LEU A 179 0.19 14.19 -30.55
C LEU A 179 -1.11 13.43 -30.82
N SER A 180 -1.12 12.62 -31.89
CA SER A 180 -2.28 11.80 -32.25
C SER A 180 -2.72 10.92 -31.07
N SER A 181 -4.01 10.79 -30.90
CA SER A 181 -4.65 9.93 -29.92
C SER A 181 -5.15 8.60 -30.51
N ASP A 182 -4.89 8.34 -31.79
CA ASP A 182 -5.28 7.09 -32.45
C ASP A 182 -4.42 5.93 -31.98
N ASP A 183 -4.92 4.71 -32.13
CA ASP A 183 -4.17 3.51 -31.79
C ASP A 183 -2.86 3.43 -32.62
N LEU A 184 -1.81 2.88 -32.02
CA LEU A 184 -0.46 2.88 -32.61
C LEU A 184 -0.29 1.79 -33.68
N GLY A 185 -1.07 0.70 -33.60
CA GLY A 185 -0.99 -0.42 -34.53
C GLY A 185 0.31 -1.22 -34.47
N LEU A 186 1.03 -1.18 -33.34
CA LEU A 186 2.25 -1.93 -33.13
C LEU A 186 1.95 -3.41 -32.91
N SER A 187 2.74 -4.30 -33.53
CA SER A 187 2.68 -5.73 -33.25
C SER A 187 3.40 -6.04 -31.94
N ILE A 188 2.63 -6.36 -30.90
CA ILE A 188 3.11 -6.72 -29.57
C ILE A 188 2.66 -8.14 -29.29
N PHE A 189 3.60 -9.02 -28.93
CA PHE A 189 3.33 -10.42 -28.73
C PHE A 189 3.00 -10.74 -27.27
N SER A 190 2.23 -11.80 -27.04
CA SER A 190 1.87 -12.25 -25.69
C SER A 190 3.08 -12.62 -24.82
N HIS A 191 4.18 -13.00 -25.42
CA HIS A 191 5.44 -13.36 -24.74
C HIS A 191 6.36 -12.20 -24.47
N ASP A 192 6.08 -11.01 -25.05
CA ASP A 192 6.89 -9.82 -24.80
C ASP A 192 6.82 -9.43 -23.33
N PRO A 193 7.89 -8.85 -22.77
CA PRO A 193 7.88 -8.33 -21.40
C PRO A 193 6.78 -7.28 -21.19
N SER A 194 6.10 -7.37 -20.05
CA SER A 194 5.05 -6.43 -19.67
C SER A 194 5.41 -5.58 -18.46
N ASP A 195 5.95 -6.20 -17.42
CA ASP A 195 6.37 -5.50 -16.20
C ASP A 195 7.58 -6.13 -15.51
N LEU A 196 8.36 -5.28 -14.87
CA LEU A 196 9.45 -5.65 -13.98
C LEU A 196 9.11 -5.19 -12.56
N SER A 197 8.78 -6.12 -11.70
CA SER A 197 8.34 -5.86 -10.32
C SER A 197 9.41 -6.18 -9.32
N TYR A 198 9.73 -5.25 -8.41
CA TYR A 198 10.72 -5.47 -7.36
C TYR A 198 10.09 -5.97 -6.06
N THR A 199 10.69 -6.98 -5.46
CA THR A 199 10.32 -7.52 -4.15
C THR A 199 11.53 -7.56 -3.24
N SER A 200 11.31 -7.64 -1.92
CA SER A 200 12.39 -7.87 -0.95
C SER A 200 13.17 -9.15 -1.29
N GLY A 201 14.46 -9.08 -1.14
CA GLY A 201 15.38 -10.17 -1.46
C GLY A 201 16.05 -10.78 -0.23
N SER A 202 16.18 -12.11 -0.19
CA SER A 202 16.92 -12.82 0.87
C SER A 202 18.38 -12.42 0.94
N THR A 203 18.93 -11.87 -0.15
CA THR A 203 20.28 -11.29 -0.24
C THR A 203 20.37 -9.85 0.21
N GLY A 204 19.29 -9.17 0.67
CA GLY A 204 19.20 -7.81 1.19
C GLY A 204 19.13 -6.69 0.19
N GLN A 205 19.12 -7.02 -1.06
CA GLN A 205 18.80 -6.09 -2.12
C GLN A 205 17.47 -6.50 -2.78
N PRO A 206 16.64 -5.56 -3.20
CA PRO A 206 15.44 -5.88 -3.93
C PRO A 206 15.75 -6.69 -5.19
N LYS A 207 14.93 -7.69 -5.49
CA LYS A 207 15.04 -8.52 -6.69
C LYS A 207 13.90 -8.22 -7.66
N GLY A 208 14.24 -7.99 -8.92
CA GLY A 208 13.28 -7.77 -10.01
C GLY A 208 12.71 -9.10 -10.52
N ILE A 209 11.42 -9.15 -10.75
CA ILE A 209 10.69 -10.28 -11.33
C ILE A 209 10.10 -9.82 -12.65
N LEU A 210 10.55 -10.42 -13.75
CA LEU A 210 10.11 -10.07 -15.09
C LEU A 210 8.89 -10.90 -15.50
N LYS A 211 7.86 -10.22 -16.02
CA LYS A 211 6.65 -10.86 -16.52
C LYS A 211 6.41 -10.51 -17.98
N ALA A 212 5.71 -11.40 -18.67
CA ALA A 212 5.19 -11.18 -20.03
C ALA A 212 3.69 -10.88 -19.99
N HIS A 213 3.12 -10.41 -21.11
CA HIS A 213 1.69 -10.11 -21.24
C HIS A 213 0.82 -11.32 -20.89
N TRP A 214 1.16 -12.51 -21.38
CA TRP A 214 0.38 -13.73 -21.13
C TRP A 214 0.34 -14.14 -19.65
N ASN A 215 1.38 -13.82 -18.85
CA ASN A 215 1.37 -14.09 -17.40
C ASN A 215 0.28 -13.27 -16.70
N VAL A 216 0.07 -12.05 -17.19
CA VAL A 216 -0.93 -11.12 -16.69
C VAL A 216 -2.32 -11.54 -17.20
N LEU A 217 -2.47 -11.77 -18.49
CA LEU A 217 -3.74 -12.12 -19.12
C LEU A 217 -4.33 -13.44 -18.62
N HIS A 218 -3.48 -14.41 -18.29
CA HIS A 218 -3.92 -15.71 -17.76
C HIS A 218 -4.83 -15.58 -16.51
N ILE A 219 -4.59 -14.58 -15.63
CA ILE A 219 -5.37 -14.42 -14.40
C ILE A 219 -6.80 -13.98 -14.70
N PHE A 220 -6.99 -13.13 -15.73
CA PHE A 220 -8.25 -12.45 -16.01
C PHE A 220 -9.17 -13.26 -16.87
N THR A 221 -8.61 -14.23 -17.59
CA THR A 221 -9.37 -15.15 -18.44
C THR A 221 -9.81 -16.42 -17.71
N SER A 222 -9.27 -16.65 -16.49
CA SER A 222 -9.69 -17.78 -15.66
C SER A 222 -11.16 -17.63 -15.28
N ASP A 223 -11.97 -18.62 -15.63
CA ASP A 223 -13.37 -18.66 -15.21
C ASP A 223 -13.45 -18.77 -13.68
N LYS A 224 -14.00 -17.75 -13.05
CA LYS A 224 -14.21 -17.67 -11.60
C LYS A 224 -15.67 -17.85 -11.22
N GLY A 225 -16.51 -18.28 -12.14
CA GLY A 225 -17.93 -18.47 -11.88
C GLY A 225 -18.58 -17.23 -11.25
N ARG A 226 -19.18 -17.36 -10.05
CA ARG A 226 -19.86 -16.27 -9.33
C ARG A 226 -18.94 -15.11 -8.92
N ALA A 227 -17.62 -15.31 -8.87
CA ALA A 227 -16.63 -14.26 -8.58
C ALA A 227 -16.05 -13.60 -9.84
N ALA A 228 -16.52 -13.97 -11.05
CA ALA A 228 -16.12 -13.34 -12.29
C ALA A 228 -16.44 -11.84 -12.30
N ILE A 229 -15.51 -11.06 -12.85
CA ILE A 229 -15.68 -9.60 -13.01
C ILE A 229 -16.26 -9.33 -14.39
N SER A 230 -17.25 -8.47 -14.44
CA SER A 230 -17.98 -8.08 -15.64
C SER A 230 -17.94 -6.57 -15.85
N ALA A 231 -18.44 -6.12 -16.99
CA ALA A 231 -18.53 -4.70 -17.32
C ALA A 231 -19.46 -3.90 -16.38
N GLU A 232 -20.35 -4.56 -15.64
CA GLU A 232 -21.26 -3.93 -14.69
C GLU A 232 -20.60 -3.65 -13.33
N ASP A 233 -19.37 -4.14 -13.13
CA ASP A 233 -18.70 -4.03 -11.84
C ASP A 233 -17.99 -2.70 -11.63
N ARG A 234 -17.91 -2.35 -10.37
CA ARG A 234 -17.24 -1.19 -9.83
C ARG A 234 -16.20 -1.68 -8.81
N LEU A 235 -14.92 -1.70 -9.21
CA LEU A 235 -13.84 -2.27 -8.41
C LEU A 235 -13.10 -1.20 -7.62
N THR A 236 -12.84 -1.46 -6.35
CA THR A 236 -11.89 -0.66 -5.58
C THR A 236 -10.46 -0.94 -6.01
N LEU A 237 -9.60 0.09 -6.08
CA LEU A 237 -8.15 -0.04 -6.19
C LEU A 237 -7.51 0.58 -4.95
N LEU A 238 -7.31 -0.24 -3.90
CA LEU A 238 -6.71 0.18 -2.64
C LEU A 238 -5.21 -0.13 -2.56
N HIS A 239 -4.77 -1.09 -3.35
CA HIS A 239 -3.37 -1.50 -3.41
C HIS A 239 -2.62 -0.67 -4.46
N SER A 240 -1.41 -0.21 -4.10
CA SER A 240 -0.53 0.43 -5.09
C SER A 240 -0.19 -0.53 -6.23
N VAL A 241 -0.15 -0.01 -7.47
CA VAL A 241 0.25 -0.76 -8.67
C VAL A 241 1.72 -1.19 -8.68
N VAL A 242 2.52 -0.72 -7.72
CA VAL A 242 3.87 -1.23 -7.47
C VAL A 242 3.83 -2.70 -7.04
N PHE A 243 2.74 -3.13 -6.40
CA PHE A 243 2.55 -4.48 -5.90
C PHE A 243 1.62 -5.31 -6.79
N GLY A 244 1.78 -6.64 -6.71
CA GLY A 244 1.01 -7.59 -7.54
C GLY A 244 -0.51 -7.47 -7.40
N SER A 245 -1.02 -7.21 -6.18
CA SER A 245 -2.47 -7.07 -5.93
C SER A 245 -3.06 -5.85 -6.67
N GLY A 246 -2.39 -4.68 -6.62
CA GLY A 246 -2.86 -3.48 -7.31
C GLY A 246 -2.86 -3.65 -8.84
N LYS A 247 -1.83 -4.29 -9.40
CA LYS A 247 -1.80 -4.65 -10.83
C LYS A 247 -2.89 -5.67 -11.18
N GLY A 248 -3.13 -6.62 -10.28
CA GLY A 248 -4.22 -7.58 -10.41
C GLY A 248 -5.58 -6.88 -10.54
N ASP A 249 -5.88 -5.94 -9.66
CA ASP A 249 -7.13 -5.16 -9.72
C ASP A 249 -7.24 -4.31 -10.97
N LEU A 250 -6.17 -3.60 -11.32
CA LEU A 250 -6.08 -2.76 -12.51
C LEU A 250 -6.48 -3.54 -13.76
N PHE A 251 -5.79 -4.65 -14.03
CA PHE A 251 -6.02 -5.40 -15.26
C PHE A 251 -7.30 -6.23 -15.20
N THR A 252 -7.66 -6.80 -14.02
CA THR A 252 -8.96 -7.49 -13.89
C THR A 252 -10.12 -6.55 -14.20
N CYS A 253 -10.03 -5.30 -13.80
CA CYS A 253 -11.05 -4.29 -14.07
C CYS A 253 -11.08 -3.91 -15.56
N LEU A 254 -9.97 -3.34 -16.05
CA LEU A 254 -9.95 -2.72 -17.38
C LEU A 254 -10.07 -3.72 -18.53
N LEU A 255 -9.60 -4.95 -18.38
CA LEU A 255 -9.67 -5.97 -19.42
C LEU A 255 -11.02 -6.75 -19.46
N ASN A 256 -11.95 -6.39 -18.55
CA ASN A 256 -13.32 -6.94 -18.53
C ASN A 256 -14.40 -5.84 -18.65
N GLY A 257 -14.04 -4.59 -18.95
CA GLY A 257 -14.99 -3.50 -19.17
C GLY A 257 -15.57 -2.86 -17.91
N ALA A 258 -15.06 -3.20 -16.72
CA ALA A 258 -15.50 -2.67 -15.44
C ALA A 258 -14.93 -1.27 -15.15
N CYS A 259 -15.45 -0.59 -14.12
CA CYS A 259 -14.94 0.71 -13.69
C CYS A 259 -14.06 0.60 -12.46
N LEU A 260 -12.86 1.19 -12.51
CA LEU A 260 -11.87 1.18 -11.44
C LEU A 260 -11.95 2.45 -10.58
N PHE A 261 -11.89 2.27 -9.27
CA PHE A 261 -11.98 3.33 -8.29
C PHE A 261 -10.72 3.34 -7.40
N PRO A 262 -9.67 4.11 -7.77
CA PRO A 262 -8.49 4.29 -6.94
C PRO A 262 -8.82 5.06 -5.65
N PHE A 263 -8.30 4.58 -4.51
CA PHE A 263 -8.36 5.25 -3.22
C PHE A 263 -7.08 4.99 -2.43
N ASN A 264 -6.44 6.04 -1.95
CA ASN A 264 -5.18 5.92 -1.22
C ASN A 264 -5.41 5.83 0.28
N VAL A 265 -5.54 4.59 0.79
CA VAL A 265 -5.77 4.33 2.22
C VAL A 265 -4.68 4.91 3.12
N LYS A 266 -3.42 5.01 2.65
CA LYS A 266 -2.31 5.59 3.45
C LYS A 266 -2.49 7.09 3.68
N VAL A 267 -3.09 7.76 2.72
CA VAL A 267 -3.27 9.21 2.72
C VAL A 267 -4.60 9.58 3.38
N GLU A 268 -5.69 8.92 3.00
CA GLU A 268 -7.06 9.28 3.37
C GLU A 268 -7.58 8.51 4.61
N GLY A 269 -6.83 7.51 5.06
CA GLY A 269 -7.15 6.72 6.25
C GLY A 269 -8.36 5.79 6.09
N ILE A 270 -8.60 4.96 7.11
CA ILE A 270 -9.72 4.00 7.12
C ILE A 270 -11.07 4.72 7.28
N HIS A 271 -11.10 5.83 7.99
CA HIS A 271 -12.34 6.60 8.19
C HIS A 271 -12.81 7.21 6.86
N GLY A 272 -11.90 7.82 6.08
CA GLY A 272 -12.17 8.27 4.72
C GLY A 272 -12.63 7.14 3.81
N LEU A 273 -12.04 5.95 3.94
CA LEU A 273 -12.43 4.77 3.15
C LEU A 273 -13.91 4.39 3.38
N ALA A 274 -14.39 4.40 4.63
CA ALA A 274 -15.77 4.03 4.94
C ALA A 274 -16.78 4.99 4.28
N SER A 275 -16.54 6.30 4.35
CA SER A 275 -17.38 7.33 3.73
C SER A 275 -17.36 7.22 2.20
N TRP A 276 -16.15 7.09 1.63
CA TRP A 276 -15.96 6.94 0.20
C TRP A 276 -16.63 5.67 -0.37
N LEU A 277 -16.61 4.54 0.35
CA LEU A 277 -17.30 3.31 -0.08
C LEU A 277 -18.83 3.48 -0.13
N ARG A 278 -19.41 4.28 0.77
CA ARG A 278 -20.85 4.60 0.74
C ARG A 278 -21.20 5.47 -0.46
N GLU A 279 -20.35 6.43 -0.78
CA GLU A 279 -20.52 7.38 -1.88
C GLU A 279 -20.32 6.69 -3.25
N GLU A 280 -19.19 6.02 -3.46
CA GLU A 280 -18.85 5.42 -4.75
C GLU A 280 -19.55 4.08 -5.00
N ARG A 281 -20.12 3.45 -3.98
CA ARG A 281 -20.93 2.22 -4.08
C ARG A 281 -20.28 1.13 -4.93
N PRO A 282 -19.05 0.67 -4.60
CA PRO A 282 -18.41 -0.40 -5.34
C PRO A 282 -19.18 -1.71 -5.21
N THR A 283 -19.06 -2.56 -6.23
CA THR A 283 -19.62 -3.92 -6.23
C THR A 283 -18.58 -4.96 -5.79
N VAL A 284 -17.29 -4.63 -5.96
CA VAL A 284 -16.16 -5.48 -5.60
C VAL A 284 -15.21 -4.70 -4.71
N PHE A 285 -14.97 -5.23 -3.52
CA PHE A 285 -14.03 -4.67 -2.56
C PHE A 285 -12.83 -5.62 -2.42
N HIS A 286 -11.62 -5.12 -2.69
CA HIS A 286 -10.40 -5.89 -2.53
C HIS A 286 -9.45 -5.20 -1.55
N SER A 287 -9.06 -5.94 -0.51
CA SER A 287 -8.12 -5.42 0.51
C SER A 287 -7.28 -6.52 1.15
N THR A 288 -6.39 -6.11 2.06
CA THR A 288 -5.77 -7.04 3.01
C THR A 288 -6.72 -7.31 4.18
N PRO A 289 -6.59 -8.47 4.87
CA PRO A 289 -7.37 -8.75 6.09
C PRO A 289 -7.26 -7.65 7.17
N ALA A 290 -6.10 -7.00 7.29
CA ALA A 290 -5.89 -5.91 8.26
C ALA A 290 -6.77 -4.68 7.96
N VAL A 291 -6.79 -4.23 6.69
CA VAL A 291 -7.66 -3.12 6.24
C VAL A 291 -9.13 -3.50 6.40
N PHE A 292 -9.50 -4.74 6.04
CA PHE A 292 -10.85 -5.26 6.20
C PHE A 292 -11.34 -5.21 7.65
N ARG A 293 -10.55 -5.73 8.61
CA ARG A 293 -10.90 -5.68 10.05
C ARG A 293 -11.13 -4.26 10.55
N GLN A 294 -10.21 -3.35 10.21
CA GLN A 294 -10.32 -1.95 10.66
C GLN A 294 -11.51 -1.23 10.04
N LEU A 295 -11.78 -1.46 8.75
CA LEU A 295 -12.97 -0.92 8.11
C LEU A 295 -14.25 -1.38 8.82
N LEU A 296 -14.34 -2.66 9.16
CA LEU A 296 -15.54 -3.23 9.77
C LEU A 296 -15.78 -2.80 11.21
N ALA A 297 -14.77 -2.35 11.93
CA ALA A 297 -14.94 -1.81 13.27
C ALA A 297 -15.86 -0.58 13.31
N GLY A 298 -15.93 0.18 12.19
CA GLY A 298 -16.77 1.38 12.05
C GLY A 298 -18.01 1.23 11.16
N LEU A 299 -18.31 0.02 10.65
CA LEU A 299 -19.43 -0.20 9.72
C LEU A 299 -20.53 -1.08 10.33
N SER A 300 -21.79 -0.73 10.01
CA SER A 300 -22.95 -1.58 10.25
C SER A 300 -23.16 -2.59 9.12
N SER A 301 -23.98 -3.63 9.35
CA SER A 301 -24.31 -4.64 8.35
C SER A 301 -25.05 -4.09 7.12
N HIS A 302 -25.58 -2.87 7.16
CA HIS A 302 -26.38 -2.26 6.08
C HIS A 302 -25.63 -1.21 5.27
N ASP A 303 -24.41 -0.85 5.68
CA ASP A 303 -23.70 0.31 5.13
C ASP A 303 -23.23 0.18 3.67
N LEU A 304 -22.98 -1.03 3.18
CA LEU A 304 -22.43 -1.26 1.83
C LEU A 304 -23.31 -2.24 1.02
N PRO A 305 -24.54 -1.83 0.65
CA PRO A 305 -25.51 -2.73 0.03
C PRO A 305 -25.12 -3.13 -1.42
N SER A 306 -24.25 -2.39 -2.07
CA SER A 306 -23.80 -2.64 -3.46
C SER A 306 -22.77 -3.76 -3.57
N LEU A 307 -22.10 -4.13 -2.47
CA LEU A 307 -21.06 -5.17 -2.51
C LEU A 307 -21.65 -6.54 -2.81
N ARG A 308 -21.12 -7.18 -3.85
CA ARG A 308 -21.39 -8.57 -4.22
C ARG A 308 -20.21 -9.51 -4.03
N LEU A 309 -18.99 -8.96 -3.97
CA LEU A 309 -17.74 -9.70 -3.81
C LEU A 309 -16.78 -8.96 -2.90
N ILE A 310 -16.27 -9.65 -1.90
CA ILE A 310 -15.17 -9.22 -1.04
C ILE A 310 -13.99 -10.13 -1.33
N ARG A 311 -12.88 -9.56 -1.73
CA ARG A 311 -11.63 -10.27 -2.02
C ARG A 311 -10.58 -9.94 -0.97
N LEU A 312 -10.00 -10.96 -0.34
CA LEU A 312 -8.95 -10.78 0.66
C LEU A 312 -7.66 -11.48 0.20
N THR A 313 -6.56 -10.70 0.21
CA THR A 313 -5.23 -11.19 -0.19
C THR A 313 -4.12 -10.57 0.67
N GLY A 314 -2.88 -10.95 0.38
CA GLY A 314 -1.70 -10.32 0.99
C GLY A 314 -1.21 -11.03 2.24
N THR A 315 -2.08 -11.48 3.12
CA THR A 315 -1.76 -12.30 4.29
C THR A 315 -2.77 -13.42 4.43
N SER A 316 -2.45 -14.43 5.24
CA SER A 316 -3.40 -15.52 5.53
C SER A 316 -4.64 -14.96 6.24
N ILE A 317 -5.80 -15.40 5.80
CA ILE A 317 -7.07 -15.08 6.46
C ILE A 317 -7.20 -15.86 7.77
N SER A 318 -7.76 -15.25 8.79
CA SER A 318 -8.03 -15.88 10.08
C SER A 318 -9.51 -16.23 10.25
N ARG A 319 -9.81 -17.06 11.26
CA ARG A 319 -11.21 -17.31 11.67
C ARG A 319 -11.95 -16.01 12.02
N THR A 320 -11.28 -15.09 12.70
CA THR A 320 -11.86 -13.77 13.04
C THR A 320 -12.27 -12.99 11.80
N ASP A 321 -11.46 -13.00 10.74
CA ASP A 321 -11.79 -12.32 9.47
C ASP A 321 -13.01 -12.94 8.82
N PHE A 322 -13.13 -14.27 8.87
CA PHE A 322 -14.26 -15.00 8.34
C PHE A 322 -15.53 -14.76 9.15
N ASP A 323 -15.44 -14.74 10.48
CA ASP A 323 -16.57 -14.48 11.36
C ASP A 323 -17.10 -13.05 11.17
N LEU A 324 -16.22 -12.06 11.00
CA LEU A 324 -16.59 -10.68 10.65
C LEU A 324 -17.28 -10.59 9.28
N TYR A 325 -16.78 -11.30 8.27
CA TYR A 325 -17.44 -11.40 6.97
C TYR A 325 -18.84 -12.03 7.14
N LYS A 326 -18.93 -13.12 7.88
CA LYS A 326 -20.16 -13.87 8.08
C LYS A 326 -21.25 -13.03 8.75
N ASP A 327 -20.88 -12.27 9.78
CA ASP A 327 -21.78 -11.37 10.51
C ASP A 327 -22.33 -10.26 9.60
N LYS A 328 -21.49 -9.64 8.79
CA LYS A 328 -21.84 -8.40 8.10
C LYS A 328 -22.25 -8.56 6.62
N PHE A 329 -21.74 -9.57 5.92
CA PHE A 329 -21.86 -9.62 4.45
C PHE A 329 -22.35 -10.95 3.87
N ALA A 330 -22.25 -12.07 4.59
CA ALA A 330 -22.43 -13.40 4.00
C ALA A 330 -23.78 -13.64 3.29
N LYS A 331 -24.83 -12.93 3.68
CA LYS A 331 -26.16 -13.01 3.04
C LYS A 331 -26.25 -12.33 1.68
N ARG A 332 -25.26 -11.48 1.29
CA ARG A 332 -25.34 -10.62 0.11
C ARG A 332 -24.09 -10.56 -0.74
N ALA A 333 -22.92 -10.80 -0.17
CA ALA A 333 -21.64 -10.76 -0.86
C ALA A 333 -20.88 -12.07 -0.67
N LEU A 334 -20.20 -12.52 -1.72
CA LEU A 334 -19.28 -13.65 -1.66
C LEU A 334 -17.95 -13.19 -1.05
N LEU A 335 -17.25 -14.11 -0.39
CA LEU A 335 -15.86 -13.95 0.01
C LEU A 335 -14.94 -14.74 -0.93
N GLU A 336 -13.97 -14.08 -1.55
CA GLU A 336 -12.91 -14.72 -2.33
C GLU A 336 -11.57 -14.57 -1.59
N ILE A 337 -10.91 -15.70 -1.36
CA ILE A 337 -9.57 -15.80 -0.78
C ILE A 337 -8.62 -16.24 -1.88
N LEU A 338 -7.51 -15.50 -2.06
CA LEU A 338 -6.51 -15.82 -3.07
C LEU A 338 -5.15 -16.11 -2.43
N LEU A 339 -4.56 -17.25 -2.79
CA LEU A 339 -3.11 -17.48 -2.60
C LEU A 339 -2.37 -16.90 -3.80
N THR A 340 -1.45 -15.98 -3.55
CA THR A 340 -0.73 -15.25 -4.60
C THR A 340 0.75 -15.11 -4.29
N SER A 341 1.58 -15.09 -5.33
CA SER A 341 2.97 -14.62 -5.25
C SER A 341 3.28 -13.71 -6.46
N THR A 342 4.35 -12.92 -6.38
CA THR A 342 4.74 -12.08 -7.52
C THR A 342 5.21 -12.92 -8.69
N GLU A 343 5.87 -14.03 -8.41
CA GLU A 343 6.45 -14.94 -9.40
C GLU A 343 5.41 -15.75 -10.19
N THR A 344 4.23 -15.96 -9.59
CA THR A 344 3.20 -16.81 -10.20
C THR A 344 1.87 -16.09 -10.44
N ASN A 345 1.69 -14.90 -9.88
CA ASN A 345 0.39 -14.25 -9.71
C ASN A 345 -0.56 -15.11 -8.81
N ALA A 346 -1.87 -15.16 -9.10
CA ALA A 346 -2.77 -16.02 -8.35
C ALA A 346 -2.44 -17.51 -8.56
N ILE A 347 -2.38 -18.27 -7.48
CA ILE A 347 -2.08 -19.70 -7.45
C ILE A 347 -3.36 -20.51 -7.26
N CYS A 348 -4.08 -20.20 -6.17
CA CYS A 348 -5.35 -20.81 -5.82
C CYS A 348 -6.40 -19.73 -5.54
N SER A 349 -7.65 -20.10 -5.73
CA SER A 349 -8.81 -19.29 -5.38
C SER A 349 -9.81 -20.12 -4.59
N PHE A 350 -10.35 -19.50 -3.54
CA PHE A 350 -11.45 -20.06 -2.76
C PHE A 350 -12.57 -19.04 -2.67
N VAL A 351 -13.71 -19.35 -3.29
CA VAL A 351 -14.92 -18.54 -3.22
C VAL A 351 -15.92 -19.22 -2.29
N THR A 352 -16.40 -18.48 -1.32
CA THR A 352 -17.29 -19.03 -0.29
C THR A 352 -18.41 -18.04 0.10
N ASP A 353 -19.39 -18.56 0.81
CA ASP A 353 -20.51 -17.83 1.41
C ASP A 353 -20.68 -18.21 2.89
N GLU A 354 -21.85 -17.92 3.44
CA GLU A 354 -22.17 -18.16 4.86
C GLU A 354 -22.14 -19.63 5.30
N ALA A 355 -22.27 -20.57 4.36
CA ALA A 355 -22.37 -21.99 4.67
C ALA A 355 -21.03 -22.65 5.02
N PHE A 356 -19.91 -22.00 4.68
CA PHE A 356 -18.58 -22.54 4.93
C PHE A 356 -18.22 -22.54 6.42
N VAL A 357 -17.54 -23.61 6.85
CA VAL A 357 -17.00 -23.76 8.20
C VAL A 357 -15.48 -23.59 8.14
N PHE A 358 -14.97 -22.58 8.82
CA PHE A 358 -13.54 -22.27 8.82
C PHE A 358 -12.75 -23.38 9.55
N PRO A 359 -11.66 -23.92 8.95
CA PRO A 359 -10.88 -25.00 9.56
C PRO A 359 -10.25 -24.56 10.88
N LYS A 360 -10.02 -25.55 11.78
CA LYS A 360 -9.34 -25.30 13.06
C LYS A 360 -7.88 -24.95 12.89
N HIS A 361 -7.23 -25.52 11.89
CA HIS A 361 -5.80 -25.36 11.61
C HIS A 361 -5.57 -24.98 10.17
N GLY A 362 -4.61 -24.08 9.94
CA GLY A 362 -4.26 -23.57 8.62
C GLY A 362 -5.25 -22.59 8.05
N ALA A 363 -4.90 -22.01 6.90
CA ALA A 363 -5.75 -21.09 6.17
C ALA A 363 -6.28 -21.75 4.90
N PRO A 364 -7.60 -21.74 4.64
CA PRO A 364 -8.18 -22.27 3.41
C PRO A 364 -7.75 -21.38 2.23
N VAL A 365 -7.17 -21.96 1.18
CA VAL A 365 -6.79 -21.23 -0.02
C VAL A 365 -7.44 -21.78 -1.28
N GLY A 366 -8.16 -22.88 -1.17
CA GLY A 366 -9.04 -23.42 -2.19
C GLY A 366 -8.36 -24.26 -3.25
N TYR A 367 -8.81 -24.09 -4.50
CA TYR A 367 -8.39 -24.90 -5.61
C TYR A 367 -7.44 -24.15 -6.53
N PRO A 368 -6.52 -24.88 -7.21
CA PRO A 368 -5.66 -24.28 -8.21
C PRO A 368 -6.47 -23.53 -9.27
N ILE A 369 -6.02 -22.34 -9.65
CA ILE A 369 -6.63 -21.66 -10.79
C ILE A 369 -6.31 -22.43 -12.08
N ARG A 370 -7.16 -22.29 -13.06
CA ARG A 370 -7.02 -22.96 -14.34
C ARG A 370 -5.64 -22.70 -14.97
N GLY A 371 -5.03 -23.73 -15.56
CA GLY A 371 -3.68 -23.65 -16.16
C GLY A 371 -2.54 -23.72 -15.15
N LYS A 372 -2.84 -24.01 -13.89
CA LYS A 372 -1.85 -24.29 -12.85
C LYS A 372 -2.13 -25.62 -12.18
N ARG A 373 -1.07 -26.39 -11.97
CA ARG A 373 -1.09 -27.62 -11.18
C ARG A 373 -0.27 -27.38 -9.92
N ILE A 374 -0.81 -27.77 -8.78
CA ILE A 374 -0.10 -27.74 -7.51
C ILE A 374 0.54 -29.10 -7.25
N LEU A 375 1.83 -29.06 -6.96
CA LEU A 375 2.60 -30.18 -6.46
C LEU A 375 2.96 -29.89 -5.01
N LEU A 376 2.89 -30.87 -4.14
CA LEU A 376 3.44 -30.77 -2.79
C LEU A 376 4.73 -31.57 -2.76
N LEU A 377 5.87 -30.89 -2.54
CA LEU A 377 7.19 -31.52 -2.62
C LEU A 377 7.83 -31.68 -1.24
N ASP A 378 8.51 -32.79 -1.03
CA ASP A 378 9.38 -33.03 0.13
C ASP A 378 10.71 -32.26 0.01
N GLU A 379 11.61 -32.46 0.95
CA GLU A 379 12.93 -31.81 0.97
C GLU A 379 13.84 -32.28 -0.18
N ASN A 380 13.57 -33.45 -0.75
CA ASN A 380 14.33 -34.06 -1.87
C ASN A 380 13.72 -33.66 -3.23
N GLY A 381 12.59 -32.93 -3.24
CA GLY A 381 11.89 -32.52 -4.46
C GLY A 381 10.94 -33.61 -5.02
N HIS A 382 10.62 -34.65 -4.27
CA HIS A 382 9.63 -35.65 -4.65
C HIS A 382 8.21 -35.21 -4.23
N GLU A 383 7.23 -35.56 -5.04
CA GLU A 383 5.82 -35.27 -4.71
C GLU A 383 5.39 -36.18 -3.53
N VAL A 384 4.91 -35.56 -2.45
CA VAL A 384 4.41 -36.26 -1.27
C VAL A 384 3.05 -36.91 -1.54
N THR A 385 2.68 -37.90 -0.73
CA THR A 385 1.36 -38.54 -0.81
C THR A 385 0.26 -37.53 -0.44
N ARG A 386 -0.92 -37.66 -1.06
CA ARG A 386 -2.08 -36.82 -0.71
C ARG A 386 -2.40 -36.92 0.77
N GLY A 387 -2.63 -35.76 1.38
CA GLY A 387 -2.86 -35.64 2.83
C GLY A 387 -1.60 -35.39 3.64
N GLU A 388 -0.40 -35.59 3.09
CA GLU A 388 0.86 -35.21 3.73
C GLU A 388 1.18 -33.73 3.52
N ILE A 389 2.09 -33.21 4.33
CA ILE A 389 2.56 -31.81 4.26
C ILE A 389 3.77 -31.74 3.35
N GLY A 390 3.74 -30.81 2.39
CA GLY A 390 4.86 -30.54 1.50
C GLY A 390 4.98 -29.07 1.14
N GLU A 391 6.08 -28.71 0.46
CA GLU A 391 6.23 -27.38 -0.11
C GLU A 391 5.27 -27.23 -1.29
N ILE A 392 4.44 -26.18 -1.23
CA ILE A 392 3.55 -25.81 -2.33
C ILE A 392 4.40 -25.39 -3.52
N SER A 393 4.37 -26.15 -4.59
CA SER A 393 5.07 -25.90 -5.83
C SER A 393 4.06 -25.76 -6.98
N VAL A 394 4.31 -24.82 -7.89
CA VAL A 394 3.37 -24.47 -8.95
C VAL A 394 3.93 -24.87 -10.30
N LYS A 395 3.35 -25.89 -10.95
CA LYS A 395 3.65 -26.28 -12.32
C LYS A 395 2.73 -25.53 -13.27
N SER A 396 3.31 -24.77 -14.22
CA SER A 396 2.56 -24.01 -15.23
C SER A 396 3.48 -23.43 -16.30
N ARG A 397 2.95 -23.20 -17.51
CA ARG A 397 3.59 -22.38 -18.53
C ARG A 397 3.45 -20.87 -18.28
N TYR A 398 2.49 -20.44 -17.43
CA TYR A 398 2.16 -19.04 -17.15
C TYR A 398 2.91 -18.48 -15.92
N LEU A 399 4.05 -19.04 -15.57
CA LEU A 399 4.93 -18.50 -14.55
C LEU A 399 5.69 -17.27 -15.10
N SER A 400 6.12 -16.35 -14.23
CA SER A 400 6.97 -15.21 -14.63
C SER A 400 8.21 -15.70 -15.39
N LEU A 401 8.81 -14.83 -16.19
CA LEU A 401 10.00 -15.19 -16.99
C LEU A 401 11.20 -15.56 -16.11
N GLY A 402 11.23 -15.06 -14.87
CA GLY A 402 12.26 -15.31 -13.88
C GLY A 402 12.69 -14.03 -13.18
N TYR A 403 13.82 -14.12 -12.48
CA TYR A 403 14.43 -12.96 -11.81
C TYR A 403 15.33 -12.19 -12.77
N TRP A 404 15.09 -10.87 -12.84
CA TRP A 404 15.81 -9.98 -13.73
C TRP A 404 17.31 -10.05 -13.48
N ARG A 405 18.10 -10.36 -14.53
CA ARG A 405 19.57 -10.46 -14.52
C ARG A 405 20.14 -11.38 -13.40
N ARG A 406 19.33 -12.29 -12.88
CA ARG A 406 19.70 -13.25 -11.85
C ARG A 406 19.37 -14.68 -12.28
N PRO A 407 20.14 -15.22 -13.28
CA PRO A 407 19.94 -16.59 -13.72
C PRO A 407 20.14 -17.60 -12.58
N ASP A 408 21.09 -17.35 -11.66
CA ASP A 408 21.35 -18.13 -10.46
C ASP A 408 20.08 -18.31 -9.59
N LEU A 409 19.36 -17.24 -9.31
CA LEU A 409 18.11 -17.29 -8.55
C LEU A 409 16.97 -17.90 -9.37
N THR A 410 16.96 -17.67 -10.68
CA THR A 410 15.93 -18.23 -11.56
C THR A 410 16.02 -19.74 -11.60
N GLU A 411 17.19 -20.29 -11.86
CA GLU A 411 17.44 -21.74 -11.90
C GLU A 411 17.17 -22.41 -10.54
N ALA A 412 17.49 -21.74 -9.43
CA ALA A 412 17.25 -22.26 -8.09
C ALA A 412 15.76 -22.35 -7.69
N ARG A 413 14.88 -21.58 -8.36
CA ARG A 413 13.45 -21.47 -7.98
C ARG A 413 12.48 -21.91 -9.07
N PHE A 414 12.86 -21.81 -10.33
CA PHE A 414 12.05 -22.21 -11.51
C PHE A 414 12.69 -23.43 -12.16
N LEU A 415 12.25 -24.61 -11.68
CA LEU A 415 12.77 -25.87 -12.18
C LEU A 415 12.14 -26.22 -13.53
N PRO A 416 12.86 -26.86 -14.46
CA PRO A 416 12.28 -27.39 -15.68
C PRO A 416 11.26 -28.49 -15.35
N ASP A 417 10.29 -28.69 -16.23
CA ASP A 417 9.37 -29.82 -16.13
C ASP A 417 10.14 -31.13 -16.39
N PRO A 418 10.17 -32.10 -15.45
CA PRO A 418 10.83 -33.37 -15.66
C PRO A 418 10.21 -34.18 -16.80
N ASP A 419 8.93 -33.98 -17.11
CA ASP A 419 8.23 -34.62 -18.24
C ASP A 419 8.52 -33.95 -19.60
N GLY A 420 9.27 -32.84 -19.59
CA GLY A 420 9.54 -32.01 -20.76
C GLY A 420 8.40 -31.06 -21.10
N GLY A 421 8.58 -30.25 -22.16
CA GLY A 421 7.60 -29.28 -22.61
C GLY A 421 7.92 -27.85 -22.20
N ASP A 422 6.91 -26.96 -22.26
CA ASP A 422 7.02 -25.52 -21.99
C ASP A 422 6.60 -25.11 -20.56
N GLU A 423 6.18 -26.06 -19.74
CA GLU A 423 5.88 -25.83 -18.33
C GLU A 423 7.13 -25.76 -17.47
N ARG A 424 7.04 -25.02 -16.37
CA ARG A 424 8.08 -24.98 -15.33
C ARG A 424 7.43 -25.16 -13.96
N ILE A 425 8.26 -25.53 -12.97
CA ILE A 425 7.83 -25.72 -11.59
C ILE A 425 8.47 -24.61 -10.75
N TYR A 426 7.65 -23.78 -10.11
CA TYR A 426 8.12 -22.75 -9.19
C TYR A 426 7.98 -23.20 -7.74
N LEU A 427 9.08 -23.12 -7.00
CA LEU A 427 9.17 -23.45 -5.58
C LEU A 427 8.79 -22.23 -4.75
N THR A 428 7.61 -22.23 -4.10
CA THR A 428 7.07 -21.04 -3.43
C THR A 428 7.72 -20.76 -2.08
N GLY A 429 8.19 -21.78 -1.38
CA GLY A 429 8.59 -21.73 0.03
C GLY A 429 7.40 -21.76 1.00
N ASP A 430 6.16 -21.78 0.53
CA ASP A 430 4.97 -21.98 1.34
C ASP A 430 4.74 -23.47 1.59
N MET A 431 4.30 -23.84 2.80
CA MET A 431 3.97 -25.20 3.17
C MET A 431 2.46 -25.40 3.11
N GLY A 432 2.02 -26.55 2.65
CA GLY A 432 0.61 -26.85 2.53
C GLY A 432 0.28 -28.33 2.64
N ARG A 433 -1.03 -28.58 2.75
CA ARG A 433 -1.64 -29.91 2.69
C ARG A 433 -2.77 -29.89 1.67
N MET A 434 -2.79 -30.87 0.78
CA MET A 434 -3.87 -31.04 -0.19
C MET A 434 -4.83 -32.12 0.29
N LEU A 435 -6.11 -31.77 0.35
CA LEU A 435 -7.18 -32.70 0.71
C LEU A 435 -7.49 -33.65 -0.46
N PRO A 436 -8.22 -34.77 -0.21
CA PRO A 436 -8.53 -35.75 -1.26
C PRO A 436 -9.28 -35.18 -2.47
N ASP A 437 -10.11 -34.14 -2.28
CA ASP A 437 -10.85 -33.44 -3.31
C ASP A 437 -10.01 -32.41 -4.09
N GLY A 438 -8.73 -32.21 -3.70
CA GLY A 438 -7.84 -31.23 -4.32
C GLY A 438 -7.86 -29.85 -3.65
N PHE A 439 -8.60 -29.66 -2.54
CA PHE A 439 -8.62 -28.42 -1.79
C PHE A 439 -7.29 -28.24 -1.03
N LEU A 440 -6.68 -27.06 -1.17
CA LEU A 440 -5.39 -26.74 -0.55
C LEU A 440 -5.59 -25.93 0.74
N ILE A 441 -4.88 -26.39 1.78
CA ILE A 441 -4.73 -25.69 3.07
C ILE A 441 -3.31 -25.17 3.15
N HIS A 442 -3.15 -23.87 3.38
CA HIS A 442 -1.86 -23.23 3.62
C HIS A 442 -1.48 -23.33 5.09
N LEU A 443 -0.28 -23.80 5.40
CA LEU A 443 0.20 -24.08 6.75
C LEU A 443 1.34 -23.15 7.22
N GLY A 444 1.70 -22.17 6.42
CA GLY A 444 2.80 -21.25 6.72
C GLY A 444 3.96 -21.38 5.75
N ARG A 445 5.16 -20.96 6.17
CA ARG A 445 6.36 -20.97 5.30
C ARG A 445 7.49 -21.81 5.91
N LYS A 446 8.32 -22.39 5.04
CA LYS A 446 9.54 -23.09 5.45
C LYS A 446 10.73 -22.14 5.67
N ASP A 447 10.67 -20.93 5.14
CA ASP A 447 11.68 -19.87 5.29
C ASP A 447 11.19 -18.76 6.24
N PHE A 448 12.07 -17.78 6.49
CA PHE A 448 11.78 -16.67 7.42
C PHE A 448 11.07 -15.49 6.76
N MET A 449 10.77 -15.55 5.46
CA MET A 449 10.02 -14.53 4.77
C MET A 449 8.63 -14.38 5.41
N VAL A 450 8.23 -13.16 5.67
CA VAL A 450 6.94 -12.83 6.28
C VAL A 450 6.18 -11.84 5.44
N LYS A 451 4.86 -11.82 5.61
CA LYS A 451 4.02 -10.78 5.04
C LYS A 451 3.57 -9.83 6.14
N ILE A 452 4.08 -8.60 6.12
CA ILE A 452 3.72 -7.52 7.04
C ILE A 452 2.76 -6.59 6.32
N ARG A 453 1.52 -6.49 6.81
CA ARG A 453 0.46 -5.66 6.20
C ARG A 453 0.23 -5.94 4.70
N GLY A 454 0.45 -7.19 4.30
CA GLY A 454 0.35 -7.61 2.90
C GLY A 454 1.61 -7.44 2.06
N TYR A 455 2.63 -6.77 2.59
CA TYR A 455 3.93 -6.61 1.93
C TYR A 455 4.85 -7.78 2.23
N ARG A 456 5.52 -8.29 1.21
CA ARG A 456 6.55 -9.31 1.35
C ARG A 456 7.79 -8.71 1.97
N VAL A 457 8.22 -9.25 3.11
CA VAL A 457 9.38 -8.79 3.87
C VAL A 457 10.32 -9.96 4.11
N GLU A 458 11.57 -9.78 3.73
CA GLU A 458 12.68 -10.69 4.06
C GLU A 458 13.42 -10.11 5.27
N PRO A 459 13.35 -10.75 6.45
CA PRO A 459 14.05 -10.25 7.65
C PRO A 459 15.54 -9.99 7.42
N GLY A 460 16.20 -10.83 6.61
CA GLY A 460 17.60 -10.66 6.24
C GLY A 460 17.94 -9.34 5.52
N GLU A 461 16.99 -8.69 4.87
CA GLU A 461 17.19 -7.37 4.27
C GLU A 461 17.31 -6.29 5.36
N ILE A 462 16.49 -6.39 6.41
CA ILE A 462 16.50 -5.48 7.57
C ILE A 462 17.75 -5.73 8.41
N GLU A 463 18.10 -7.00 8.66
CA GLU A 463 19.30 -7.40 9.40
C GLU A 463 20.55 -6.80 8.78
N ARG A 464 20.68 -6.86 7.46
CA ARG A 464 21.82 -6.27 6.77
C ARG A 464 21.85 -4.75 6.81
N ALA A 465 20.70 -4.10 6.68
CA ALA A 465 20.61 -2.66 6.86
C ALA A 465 21.08 -2.28 8.27
N LEU A 466 20.66 -3.01 9.31
CA LEU A 466 21.12 -2.81 10.69
C LEU A 466 22.64 -3.05 10.85
N LEU A 467 23.16 -4.12 10.26
CA LEU A 467 24.60 -4.45 10.32
C LEU A 467 25.49 -3.44 9.61
N SER A 468 24.95 -2.62 8.70
CA SER A 468 25.68 -1.53 8.07
C SER A 468 25.80 -0.29 8.97
N HIS A 469 25.10 -0.25 10.10
CA HIS A 469 25.23 0.81 11.10
C HIS A 469 26.49 0.61 11.94
N SER A 470 27.31 1.65 12.10
CA SER A 470 28.63 1.58 12.76
C SER A 470 28.57 1.08 14.20
N ALA A 471 27.51 1.38 14.95
CA ALA A 471 27.33 1.01 16.33
C ALA A 471 26.72 -0.40 16.53
N VAL A 472 26.30 -1.10 15.45
CA VAL A 472 25.70 -2.44 15.52
C VAL A 472 26.77 -3.51 15.24
N LYS A 473 26.93 -4.45 16.16
CA LYS A 473 27.82 -5.60 16.03
C LYS A 473 27.12 -6.77 15.36
N ASP A 474 25.89 -7.06 15.81
CA ASP A 474 25.08 -8.14 15.28
C ASP A 474 23.60 -7.77 15.36
N ALA A 475 22.77 -8.37 14.49
CA ALA A 475 21.34 -8.07 14.42
C ALA A 475 20.54 -9.31 13.98
N GLY A 476 19.38 -9.52 14.61
CA GLY A 476 18.40 -10.53 14.21
C GLY A 476 17.00 -9.89 14.13
N VAL A 477 16.20 -10.29 13.14
CA VAL A 477 14.85 -9.77 12.97
C VAL A 477 13.87 -10.92 12.87
N VAL A 478 12.76 -10.82 13.62
CA VAL A 478 11.66 -11.79 13.56
C VAL A 478 10.31 -11.07 13.43
N ALA A 479 9.34 -11.78 12.87
CA ALA A 479 7.95 -11.35 12.93
C ALA A 479 7.28 -11.96 14.16
N CYS A 480 6.70 -11.09 14.96
CA CYS A 480 5.92 -11.44 16.14
C CYS A 480 4.43 -11.24 15.87
N ASP A 481 3.59 -12.00 16.54
CA ASP A 481 2.15 -11.84 16.48
C ASP A 481 1.67 -10.89 17.59
N ARG A 482 0.72 -9.99 17.27
CA ARG A 482 0.02 -9.11 18.21
C ARG A 482 -1.48 -9.40 18.13
N GLU A 483 -2.17 -9.42 19.27
CA GLU A 483 -3.63 -9.46 19.26
C GLU A 483 -4.23 -8.15 18.71
N PRO A 484 -5.26 -8.22 17.86
CA PRO A 484 -5.91 -9.38 17.24
C PRO A 484 -5.23 -9.82 15.92
N LYS A 485 -4.22 -10.70 15.99
CA LYS A 485 -3.52 -11.36 14.87
C LYS A 485 -2.93 -10.44 13.80
N GLU A 486 -2.28 -9.37 14.21
CA GLU A 486 -1.43 -8.56 13.33
C GLU A 486 0.05 -8.94 13.54
N LYS A 487 0.79 -9.16 12.43
CA LYS A 487 2.23 -9.39 12.50
C LYS A 487 2.98 -8.08 12.50
N TYR A 488 3.98 -7.96 13.40
CA TYR A 488 4.92 -6.87 13.45
C TYR A 488 6.36 -7.36 13.50
N LEU A 489 7.31 -6.49 13.21
CA LEU A 489 8.73 -6.81 13.21
C LEU A 489 9.36 -6.41 14.55
N ALA A 490 10.12 -7.34 15.13
CA ALA A 490 10.99 -7.08 16.27
C ALA A 490 12.46 -7.28 15.85
N ALA A 491 13.31 -6.29 16.16
CA ALA A 491 14.75 -6.34 15.92
C ALA A 491 15.50 -6.56 17.22
N TYR A 492 16.40 -7.52 17.21
CA TYR A 492 17.31 -7.84 18.31
C TYR A 492 18.70 -7.36 17.94
N ILE A 493 19.26 -6.45 18.75
CA ILE A 493 20.47 -5.71 18.44
C ILE A 493 21.55 -6.05 19.45
N VAL A 494 22.73 -6.42 18.96
CA VAL A 494 23.96 -6.51 19.74
C VAL A 494 24.80 -5.27 19.44
N PRO A 495 24.97 -4.33 20.37
CA PRO A 495 25.78 -3.15 20.15
C PRO A 495 27.27 -3.49 20.12
N ARG A 496 28.07 -2.67 19.42
CA ARG A 496 29.55 -2.81 19.42
C ARG A 496 30.17 -2.32 20.70
N GLU A 497 29.60 -1.27 21.28
CA GLU A 497 30.10 -0.60 22.47
C GLU A 497 28.94 -0.33 23.43
N ASN A 498 29.24 -0.09 24.70
CA ASN A 498 28.28 0.29 25.72
C ASN A 498 28.58 1.74 26.20
N PRO A 499 27.63 2.70 26.14
CA PRO A 499 26.23 2.52 25.74
C PRO A 499 26.07 2.30 24.23
N GLY A 500 25.10 1.45 23.86
CA GLY A 500 24.75 1.16 22.47
C GLY A 500 24.01 2.31 21.76
N PRO A 501 23.68 2.13 20.47
CA PRO A 501 22.91 3.12 19.70
C PRO A 501 21.49 3.22 20.27
N LYS A 502 20.89 4.40 20.15
CA LYS A 502 19.51 4.62 20.58
C LYS A 502 18.51 4.07 19.56
N VAL A 503 17.32 3.69 20.06
CA VAL A 503 16.24 3.17 19.19
C VAL A 503 15.87 4.18 18.10
N GLU A 504 15.78 5.46 18.44
CA GLU A 504 15.49 6.56 17.51
C GLU A 504 16.55 6.67 16.40
N GLU A 505 17.82 6.55 16.74
CA GLU A 505 18.95 6.58 15.82
C GLU A 505 18.85 5.43 14.80
N LEU A 506 18.67 4.19 15.30
CA LEU A 506 18.50 3.01 14.44
C LEU A 506 17.26 3.11 13.54
N ARG A 507 16.16 3.62 14.08
CA ARG A 507 14.92 3.80 13.32
C ARG A 507 15.08 4.83 12.20
N ASN A 508 15.70 5.96 12.47
CA ASN A 508 15.98 7.00 11.48
C ASN A 508 16.96 6.47 10.41
N PHE A 509 17.99 5.76 10.82
CA PHE A 509 18.94 5.12 9.91
C PHE A 509 18.25 4.13 8.95
N LEU A 510 17.28 3.35 9.46
CA LEU A 510 16.52 2.42 8.63
C LEU A 510 15.51 3.14 7.72
N LYS A 511 14.88 4.23 8.16
CA LYS A 511 13.93 5.02 7.34
C LYS A 511 14.58 5.60 6.08
N ASP A 512 15.86 5.92 6.13
CA ASP A 512 16.60 6.41 4.97
C ASP A 512 16.88 5.31 3.92
N ARG A 513 16.73 4.03 4.29
CA ARG A 513 17.13 2.86 3.49
C ARG A 513 16.00 1.91 3.13
N LEU A 514 15.01 1.78 4.01
CA LEU A 514 13.95 0.78 3.90
C LEU A 514 12.57 1.44 3.90
N PRO A 515 11.59 0.89 3.17
CA PRO A 515 10.21 1.33 3.25
C PRO A 515 9.64 1.19 4.67
N ASP A 516 8.66 2.01 5.02
CA ASP A 516 8.05 2.07 6.35
C ASP A 516 7.54 0.72 6.88
N TYR A 517 7.01 -0.14 5.99
CA TYR A 517 6.51 -1.46 6.38
C TYR A 517 7.63 -2.45 6.78
N MET A 518 8.90 -2.13 6.51
CA MET A 518 10.08 -2.91 6.88
C MET A 518 10.76 -2.38 8.15
N ILE A 519 10.32 -1.25 8.71
CA ILE A 519 10.89 -0.69 9.93
C ILE A 519 10.36 -1.48 11.14
N PRO A 520 11.24 -2.08 11.97
CA PRO A 520 10.82 -2.77 13.17
C PRO A 520 10.06 -1.86 14.13
N SER A 521 8.96 -2.38 14.68
CA SER A 521 8.18 -1.67 15.70
C SER A 521 8.87 -1.72 17.06
N THR A 522 9.62 -2.80 17.32
CA THR A 522 10.30 -3.05 18.61
C THR A 522 11.78 -3.32 18.37
N PHE A 523 12.63 -2.74 19.22
CA PHE A 523 14.08 -2.98 19.26
C PHE A 523 14.45 -3.49 20.64
N ILE A 524 15.17 -4.61 20.69
CA ILE A 524 15.59 -5.31 21.92
C ILE A 524 17.10 -5.42 21.89
N PHE A 525 17.75 -4.84 22.90
CA PHE A 525 19.21 -4.92 23.02
C PHE A 525 19.61 -6.18 23.78
N MET A 526 20.63 -6.87 23.27
CA MET A 526 21.15 -8.10 23.83
C MET A 526 22.69 -8.05 23.88
N GLU A 527 23.28 -8.83 24.79
CA GLU A 527 24.74 -9.00 24.84
C GLU A 527 25.26 -9.89 23.70
N SER A 528 24.45 -10.88 23.30
CA SER A 528 24.74 -11.79 22.19
C SER A 528 23.46 -12.37 21.63
N LEU A 529 23.45 -12.72 20.34
CA LEU A 529 22.36 -13.47 19.71
C LEU A 529 22.53 -14.98 19.97
N PRO A 530 21.42 -15.72 20.18
CA PRO A 530 21.47 -17.17 20.26
C PRO A 530 21.80 -17.75 18.88
N LEU A 531 22.80 -18.66 18.85
CA LEU A 531 23.28 -19.30 17.64
C LEU A 531 23.16 -20.83 17.75
N THR A 532 22.62 -21.47 16.72
CA THR A 532 22.67 -22.92 16.53
C THR A 532 23.46 -23.24 15.28
N ASN A 533 24.55 -24.00 15.40
CA ASN A 533 25.48 -24.32 14.30
C ASN A 533 26.01 -23.08 13.55
N GLY A 534 26.28 -21.99 14.29
CA GLY A 534 26.78 -20.73 13.74
C GLY A 534 25.73 -19.87 12.99
N LYS A 535 24.46 -20.26 13.03
CA LYS A 535 23.33 -19.51 12.46
C LYS A 535 22.42 -18.99 13.57
N LEU A 536 21.79 -17.84 13.34
CA LEU A 536 20.83 -17.24 14.26
C LEU A 536 19.66 -18.22 14.54
N ASP A 537 19.51 -18.59 15.81
CA ASP A 537 18.36 -19.36 16.29
C ASP A 537 17.22 -18.41 16.66
N ARG A 538 16.35 -18.16 15.69
CA ARG A 538 15.21 -17.24 15.86
C ARG A 538 14.18 -17.75 16.87
N LYS A 539 14.11 -19.07 17.10
CA LYS A 539 13.18 -19.65 18.07
C LYS A 539 13.65 -19.46 19.52
N ALA A 540 14.95 -19.32 19.70
CA ALA A 540 15.55 -19.08 21.02
C ALA A 540 15.61 -17.57 21.40
N LEU A 541 15.17 -16.68 20.52
CA LEU A 541 15.06 -15.26 20.85
C LEU A 541 13.92 -15.05 21.85
N PRO A 542 14.13 -14.20 22.90
CA PRO A 542 13.08 -13.92 23.87
C PRO A 542 11.89 -13.21 23.22
N GLU A 543 10.69 -13.54 23.67
CA GLU A 543 9.50 -12.78 23.23
C GLU A 543 9.62 -11.31 23.68
N PRO A 544 9.20 -10.34 22.83
CA PRO A 544 9.14 -8.95 23.24
C PRO A 544 8.23 -8.79 24.45
N ASP A 545 8.79 -8.28 25.56
CA ASP A 545 8.10 -8.19 26.86
C ASP A 545 7.10 -7.03 26.97
N GLY A 546 6.91 -6.28 25.88
CA GLY A 546 6.01 -5.12 25.84
C GLY A 546 6.47 -3.95 26.71
N LYS A 547 7.69 -3.97 27.22
CA LYS A 547 8.23 -2.86 28.00
C LYS A 547 8.50 -1.64 27.12
N ARG A 548 8.36 -0.47 27.75
CA ARG A 548 8.75 0.80 27.17
C ARG A 548 10.22 0.73 26.72
N PRO A 549 10.53 1.03 25.44
CA PRO A 549 11.91 1.06 24.98
C PRO A 549 12.70 2.18 25.69
N GLU A 550 14.01 2.09 25.71
CA GLU A 550 14.85 3.20 26.15
C GLU A 550 14.75 4.35 25.13
N LEU A 551 14.07 5.41 25.57
CA LEU A 551 13.87 6.63 24.81
C LEU A 551 14.76 7.77 25.34
N ASN A 552 14.95 8.80 24.50
CA ASN A 552 15.63 10.03 24.93
C ASN A 552 14.83 10.81 25.98
N THR A 553 13.51 10.59 26.04
CA THR A 553 12.60 11.22 26.99
C THR A 553 12.54 10.44 28.30
N ALA A 554 12.73 11.13 29.43
CA ALA A 554 12.50 10.53 30.74
C ALA A 554 11.02 10.14 30.89
N TYR A 555 10.77 9.02 31.58
CA TYR A 555 9.40 8.61 31.87
C TYR A 555 8.75 9.63 32.82
N VAL A 556 7.60 10.15 32.39
CA VAL A 556 6.73 11.00 33.19
C VAL A 556 5.34 10.35 33.22
N ALA A 557 4.86 9.99 34.40
CA ALA A 557 3.54 9.33 34.56
C ALA A 557 2.39 10.30 34.22
N PRO A 558 1.24 9.78 33.79
CA PRO A 558 0.01 10.56 33.58
C PRO A 558 -0.41 11.30 34.86
N ARG A 559 -0.77 12.59 34.74
CA ARG A 559 -0.99 13.55 35.86
C ARG A 559 -2.49 13.79 36.14
N ASN A 560 -3.34 13.62 35.10
CA ASN A 560 -4.78 13.87 35.18
C ASN A 560 -5.57 12.76 34.50
N GLU A 561 -6.90 12.83 34.55
CA GLU A 561 -7.80 11.81 33.98
C GLU A 561 -7.68 11.70 32.47
N THR A 562 -7.54 12.82 31.76
CA THR A 562 -7.36 12.85 30.29
C THR A 562 -6.08 12.14 29.88
N GLU A 563 -4.96 12.44 30.53
CA GLU A 563 -3.68 11.79 30.27
C GLU A 563 -3.71 10.29 30.62
N GLN A 564 -4.42 9.89 31.68
CA GLN A 564 -4.58 8.49 32.05
C GLN A 564 -5.40 7.72 31.02
N LYS A 565 -6.50 8.27 30.51
CA LYS A 565 -7.31 7.67 29.46
C LYS A 565 -6.51 7.54 28.16
N LEU A 566 -5.79 8.59 27.76
CA LEU A 566 -4.90 8.56 26.61
C LEU A 566 -3.84 7.47 26.74
N ALA A 567 -3.16 7.39 27.89
CA ALA A 567 -2.15 6.37 28.15
C ALA A 567 -2.71 4.95 28.11
N GLN A 568 -3.93 4.75 28.60
CA GLN A 568 -4.59 3.46 28.53
C GLN A 568 -4.92 3.06 27.09
N VAL A 569 -5.48 3.97 26.27
CA VAL A 569 -5.77 3.70 24.86
C VAL A 569 -4.47 3.45 24.06
N TRP A 570 -3.40 4.21 24.35
CA TRP A 570 -2.10 3.98 23.72
C TRP A 570 -1.52 2.62 24.10
N LYS A 571 -1.59 2.23 25.37
CA LYS A 571 -1.17 0.91 25.86
C LYS A 571 -1.87 -0.21 25.08
N GLU A 572 -3.18 -0.10 24.89
CA GLU A 572 -3.97 -1.10 24.14
C GLU A 572 -3.57 -1.17 22.67
N VAL A 573 -3.33 -0.02 22.03
CA VAL A 573 -2.99 0.05 20.61
C VAL A 573 -1.54 -0.37 20.36
N LEU A 574 -0.59 0.07 21.20
CA LEU A 574 0.84 -0.18 21.01
C LEU A 574 1.33 -1.46 21.70
N ASN A 575 0.57 -1.99 22.66
CA ASN A 575 1.00 -3.08 23.54
C ASN A 575 2.34 -2.81 24.23
N VAL A 576 2.55 -1.56 24.68
CA VAL A 576 3.75 -1.09 25.38
C VAL A 576 3.36 -0.55 26.74
N HIS A 577 4.16 -0.82 27.78
CA HIS A 577 3.93 -0.29 29.13
C HIS A 577 5.24 -0.22 29.94
N PRO A 578 5.33 0.75 30.87
CA PRO A 578 4.45 1.91 31.01
C PRO A 578 4.60 2.90 29.86
N ILE A 579 3.60 3.76 29.63
CA ILE A 579 3.69 4.85 28.65
C ILE A 579 3.81 6.17 29.40
N GLY A 580 4.84 6.94 29.07
CA GLY A 580 5.05 8.28 29.60
C GLY A 580 4.30 9.34 28.77
N ILE A 581 3.89 10.44 29.42
CA ILE A 581 3.15 11.50 28.73
C ILE A 581 4.00 12.27 27.69
N CYS A 582 5.32 12.23 27.82
CA CYS A 582 6.27 12.83 26.88
C CYS A 582 6.76 11.85 25.81
N ASP A 583 6.32 10.60 25.83
CA ASP A 583 6.73 9.61 24.84
C ASP A 583 6.07 9.91 23.50
N ASN A 584 6.86 9.87 22.43
CA ASN A 584 6.36 10.03 21.08
C ASN A 584 5.73 8.71 20.60
N PHE A 585 4.51 8.77 20.07
CA PHE A 585 3.76 7.62 19.57
C PHE A 585 4.56 6.76 18.60
N PHE A 586 5.27 7.41 17.68
CA PHE A 586 6.04 6.73 16.66
C PHE A 586 7.31 6.08 17.22
N ASP A 587 7.90 6.66 18.27
CA ASP A 587 9.07 6.09 18.94
C ASP A 587 8.75 4.89 19.81
N LEU A 588 7.50 4.82 20.29
CA LEU A 588 6.95 3.64 20.95
C LEU A 588 6.58 2.49 19.97
N GLY A 589 6.82 2.64 18.68
CA GLY A 589 6.51 1.64 17.66
C GLY A 589 5.17 1.88 16.92
N GLY A 590 4.56 3.04 17.11
CA GLY A 590 3.38 3.46 16.37
C GLY A 590 3.69 3.64 14.87
N HIS A 591 2.70 3.33 14.04
CA HIS A 591 2.75 3.45 12.59
C HIS A 591 1.39 3.88 12.04
N SER A 592 1.29 4.21 10.75
CA SER A 592 0.07 4.79 10.15
C SER A 592 -1.21 4.00 10.45
N LEU A 593 -1.15 2.67 10.42
CA LEU A 593 -2.31 1.82 10.72
C LEU A 593 -2.67 1.84 12.21
N ALA A 594 -1.65 1.80 13.09
CA ALA A 594 -1.84 1.95 14.54
C ALA A 594 -2.34 3.36 14.89
N ALA A 595 -1.88 4.40 14.18
CA ALA A 595 -2.37 5.76 14.32
C ALA A 595 -3.86 5.86 13.98
N SER A 596 -4.30 5.28 12.86
CA SER A 596 -5.72 5.22 12.49
C SER A 596 -6.56 4.48 13.52
N HIS A 597 -6.04 3.38 14.06
CA HIS A 597 -6.73 2.62 15.13
C HIS A 597 -6.81 3.42 16.42
N LEU A 598 -5.72 4.09 16.81
CA LEU A 598 -5.68 4.97 17.97
C LEU A 598 -6.73 6.08 17.85
N ILE A 599 -6.74 6.79 16.73
CA ILE A 599 -7.66 7.89 16.48
C ILE A 599 -9.13 7.42 16.53
N SER A 600 -9.44 6.27 15.96
CA SER A 600 -10.79 5.69 16.05
C SER A 600 -11.20 5.40 17.50
N LYS A 601 -10.29 4.83 18.32
CA LYS A 601 -10.56 4.59 19.75
C LYS A 601 -10.68 5.89 20.55
N LEU A 602 -9.84 6.88 20.27
CA LEU A 602 -9.93 8.20 20.90
C LEU A 602 -11.25 8.88 20.57
N GLY A 603 -11.73 8.79 19.33
CA GLY A 603 -13.03 9.29 18.92
C GLY A 603 -14.18 8.69 19.73
N GLN A 604 -14.12 7.38 20.00
CA GLN A 604 -15.11 6.68 20.84
C GLN A 604 -15.01 7.08 22.32
N GLU A 605 -13.78 7.15 22.86
CA GLU A 605 -13.56 7.45 24.29
C GLU A 605 -13.87 8.90 24.65
N PHE A 606 -13.54 9.85 23.80
CA PHE A 606 -13.70 11.27 24.05
C PHE A 606 -14.92 11.90 23.34
N HIS A 607 -15.69 11.11 22.58
CA HIS A 607 -16.85 11.56 21.80
C HIS A 607 -16.53 12.77 20.90
N ALA A 608 -15.32 12.77 20.30
CA ALA A 608 -14.80 13.84 19.47
C ALA A 608 -14.24 13.27 18.15
N ASP A 609 -14.31 14.06 17.08
CA ASP A 609 -13.77 13.67 15.78
C ASP A 609 -12.28 14.04 15.70
N PHE A 610 -11.42 13.03 15.88
CA PHE A 610 -9.98 13.19 15.76
C PHE A 610 -9.52 12.75 14.37
N GLN A 611 -8.60 13.49 13.79
CA GLN A 611 -7.96 13.12 12.55
C GLN A 611 -6.57 12.51 12.82
N VAL A 612 -6.12 11.59 11.98
CA VAL A 612 -4.78 10.98 12.07
C VAL A 612 -3.68 12.06 12.03
N ALA A 613 -3.95 13.15 11.33
CA ALA A 613 -3.13 14.35 11.29
C ALA A 613 -2.80 14.91 12.69
N ALA A 614 -3.76 14.90 13.59
CA ALA A 614 -3.55 15.41 14.95
C ALA A 614 -2.46 14.64 15.68
N LEU A 615 -2.35 13.31 15.47
CA LEU A 615 -1.31 12.50 16.12
C LEU A 615 0.09 12.77 15.57
N VAL A 616 0.21 13.17 14.31
CA VAL A 616 1.51 13.57 13.73
C VAL A 616 1.92 14.95 14.21
N MET A 617 0.95 15.86 14.39
CA MET A 617 1.19 17.21 14.94
C MET A 617 1.46 17.18 16.44
N PHE A 618 0.75 16.31 17.17
CA PHE A 618 0.80 16.18 18.62
C PHE A 618 1.15 14.73 18.99
N PRO A 619 2.39 14.29 18.72
CA PRO A 619 2.75 12.88 18.81
C PRO A 619 2.93 12.38 20.25
N THR A 620 2.68 13.18 21.27
CA THR A 620 2.79 12.83 22.68
C THR A 620 1.44 12.94 23.40
N ILE A 621 1.27 12.16 24.47
CA ILE A 621 0.05 12.21 25.29
C ILE A 621 -0.16 13.61 25.87
N GLN A 622 0.91 14.27 26.32
CA GLN A 622 0.85 15.62 26.89
C GLN A 622 0.32 16.65 25.86
N GLU A 623 0.74 16.55 24.62
CA GLU A 623 0.29 17.45 23.55
C GLU A 623 -1.17 17.17 23.17
N LEU A 624 -1.55 15.89 22.99
CA LEU A 624 -2.93 15.49 22.71
C LEU A 624 -3.89 15.87 23.83
N ALA A 625 -3.49 15.68 25.12
CA ALA A 625 -4.32 16.05 26.26
C ALA A 625 -4.61 17.56 26.29
N LYS A 626 -3.60 18.39 26.01
CA LYS A 626 -3.78 19.85 25.91
C LYS A 626 -4.76 20.24 24.81
N GLN A 627 -4.75 19.53 23.69
CA GLN A 627 -5.72 19.75 22.61
C GLN A 627 -7.13 19.40 23.06
N ILE A 628 -7.33 18.21 23.63
CA ILE A 628 -8.63 17.75 24.12
C ILE A 628 -9.18 18.69 25.20
N GLU A 629 -8.35 19.08 26.16
CA GLU A 629 -8.73 19.99 27.24
C GLU A 629 -8.92 21.43 26.75
N GLY A 630 -8.15 21.86 25.75
CA GLY A 630 -8.23 23.19 25.12
C GLY A 630 -9.49 23.37 24.27
N GLU A 631 -9.93 22.34 23.59
CA GLU A 631 -11.22 22.33 22.85
C GLU A 631 -12.42 22.35 23.80
N SER A 632 -12.32 21.69 24.96
CA SER A 632 -13.36 21.73 26.01
C SER A 632 -13.46 23.06 26.74
N ALA A 633 -12.35 23.83 26.79
CA ALA A 633 -12.30 25.10 27.53
C ALA A 633 -12.55 26.36 26.70
N LYS A 634 -12.57 26.28 25.39
CA LYS A 634 -12.76 27.41 24.49
C LYS A 634 -13.74 27.04 23.36
N ASN A 635 -15.01 27.35 23.62
CA ASN A 635 -15.98 27.67 22.56
C ASN A 635 -15.54 28.96 21.79
N GLN A 636 -14.35 28.98 21.22
CA GLN A 636 -13.91 30.02 20.30
C GLN A 636 -13.97 29.45 18.89
N GLN A 637 -15.05 29.81 18.21
CA GLN A 637 -15.39 29.51 16.83
C GLN A 637 -14.35 30.05 15.86
N TRP A 638 -13.30 29.28 15.62
CA TRP A 638 -12.42 29.46 14.47
C TRP A 638 -12.94 28.54 13.37
N SER A 639 -13.50 29.10 12.31
CA SER A 639 -14.06 28.30 11.21
C SER A 639 -12.99 27.84 10.23
N TYR A 640 -11.90 28.62 10.08
CA TYR A 640 -10.88 28.41 9.05
C TYR A 640 -9.45 28.27 9.58
N LEU A 641 -9.09 28.92 10.70
CA LEU A 641 -7.73 28.90 11.26
C LEU A 641 -7.40 27.59 11.99
N VAL A 642 -6.33 26.94 11.55
CA VAL A 642 -5.78 25.72 12.16
C VAL A 642 -4.36 25.97 12.65
N PRO A 643 -4.05 25.79 13.92
CA PRO A 643 -2.67 25.89 14.40
C PRO A 643 -1.80 24.76 13.84
N LEU A 644 -0.74 25.09 13.11
CA LEU A 644 0.22 24.14 12.55
C LEU A 644 1.44 23.97 13.43
N GLN A 645 1.88 25.05 14.09
CA GLN A 645 3.01 25.06 15.02
C GLN A 645 2.81 26.13 16.07
N PRO A 646 2.89 25.81 17.37
CA PRO A 646 2.98 26.82 18.42
C PRO A 646 4.33 27.54 18.33
N GLY A 647 4.37 28.82 18.65
CA GLY A 647 5.59 29.61 18.73
C GLY A 647 5.45 30.72 19.75
N SER A 648 6.56 31.24 20.24
CA SER A 648 6.61 32.37 21.16
C SER A 648 7.71 33.35 20.76
N GLY A 649 7.36 34.63 20.65
CA GLY A 649 8.33 35.71 20.39
C GLY A 649 8.28 36.37 19.01
N HIS A 650 7.62 35.76 18.05
CA HIS A 650 7.40 36.34 16.70
C HIS A 650 5.91 36.40 16.36
N LYS A 651 5.55 37.25 15.39
CA LYS A 651 4.19 37.29 14.83
C LYS A 651 3.91 36.04 14.01
N PRO A 652 2.65 35.58 13.94
CA PRO A 652 2.28 34.37 13.24
C PRO A 652 2.45 34.46 11.73
N VAL A 653 2.71 33.29 11.12
CA VAL A 653 2.69 33.10 9.68
C VAL A 653 1.40 32.36 9.34
N PHE A 654 0.59 32.94 8.43
CA PHE A 654 -0.64 32.38 7.94
C PHE A 654 -0.41 31.66 6.61
N PHE A 655 -0.81 30.42 6.54
CA PHE A 655 -0.56 29.55 5.42
C PHE A 655 -1.87 29.16 4.69
N LEU A 656 -1.93 29.39 3.38
CA LEU A 656 -3.06 29.04 2.52
C LEU A 656 -2.67 27.90 1.59
N PRO A 657 -3.23 26.69 1.79
CA PRO A 657 -2.99 25.55 0.92
C PRO A 657 -3.60 25.75 -0.48
N GLY A 658 -2.97 25.16 -1.48
CA GLY A 658 -3.28 25.40 -2.88
C GLY A 658 -4.24 24.45 -3.55
N GLY A 659 -4.64 23.38 -2.89
CA GLY A 659 -5.35 22.29 -3.52
C GLY A 659 -6.71 21.94 -2.90
N ILE A 660 -7.37 20.96 -3.54
CA ILE A 660 -8.62 20.36 -3.09
C ILE A 660 -8.35 19.28 -2.01
N GLY A 661 -7.08 19.17 -1.56
CA GLY A 661 -6.56 18.08 -0.71
C GLY A 661 -6.99 18.10 0.75
N GLY A 662 -7.77 19.08 1.19
CA GLY A 662 -8.27 19.16 2.56
C GLY A 662 -7.15 19.28 3.61
N ASP A 663 -7.40 18.78 4.82
CA ASP A 663 -6.49 18.92 5.97
C ASP A 663 -5.11 18.25 5.79
N GLN A 664 -4.91 17.48 4.73
CA GLN A 664 -3.65 16.76 4.46
C GLN A 664 -2.54 17.65 3.91
N GLU A 665 -2.88 18.74 3.23
CA GLU A 665 -1.90 19.72 2.79
C GLU A 665 -1.16 20.34 3.97
N PHE A 666 -1.82 20.44 5.12
CA PHE A 666 -1.18 20.93 6.34
C PHE A 666 -0.03 20.07 6.86
N PHE A 667 0.07 18.78 6.47
CA PHE A 667 1.23 17.95 6.84
C PHE A 667 2.53 18.42 6.21
N VAL A 668 2.47 18.80 4.94
CA VAL A 668 3.65 19.32 4.23
C VAL A 668 4.13 20.59 4.92
N TYR A 669 3.18 21.45 5.31
CA TYR A 669 3.48 22.75 5.92
C TYR A 669 3.88 22.68 7.38
N ALA A 670 3.35 21.73 8.15
CA ALA A 670 3.83 21.47 9.50
C ALA A 670 5.31 21.01 9.50
N ARG A 671 5.75 20.28 8.46
CA ARG A 671 7.18 19.96 8.28
C ARG A 671 7.99 21.21 7.93
N LEU A 672 7.49 22.06 7.03
CA LEU A 672 8.14 23.31 6.67
C LEU A 672 8.25 24.23 7.88
N ALA A 673 7.19 24.40 8.68
CA ALA A 673 7.17 25.19 9.87
C ALA A 673 8.26 24.78 10.87
N ARG A 674 8.45 23.48 11.09
CA ARG A 674 9.52 22.94 11.95
C ARG A 674 10.93 23.29 11.45
N HIS A 675 11.15 23.32 10.12
CA HIS A 675 12.44 23.70 9.54
C HIS A 675 12.71 25.21 9.67
N VAL A 676 11.68 26.04 9.66
CA VAL A 676 11.81 27.48 9.87
C VAL A 676 12.16 27.81 11.33
N GLY A 677 11.76 26.97 12.26
CA GLY A 677 12.12 27.08 13.68
C GLY A 677 10.92 27.34 14.59
N MET A 678 10.99 26.77 15.79
CA MET A 678 9.91 26.77 16.80
C MET A 678 9.55 28.15 17.36
N GLN A 679 10.31 29.19 17.07
CA GLN A 679 10.03 30.56 17.51
C GLN A 679 8.89 31.23 16.72
N TYR A 680 8.59 30.75 15.52
CA TYR A 680 7.52 31.28 14.67
C TYR A 680 6.22 30.48 14.84
N PRO A 681 5.11 31.07 15.28
CA PRO A 681 3.81 30.41 15.24
C PRO A 681 3.30 30.32 13.79
N PHE A 682 2.83 29.13 13.38
CA PHE A 682 2.27 28.90 12.06
C PHE A 682 0.80 28.49 12.19
N TYR A 683 -0.04 29.07 11.33
CA TYR A 683 -1.45 28.77 11.23
C TYR A 683 -1.82 28.47 9.77
N GLY A 684 -2.57 27.41 9.55
CA GLY A 684 -3.14 27.08 8.24
C GLY A 684 -4.57 27.61 8.13
N LEU A 685 -4.99 27.95 6.92
CA LEU A 685 -6.37 28.34 6.62
C LEU A 685 -7.08 27.20 5.88
N LYS A 686 -8.06 26.56 6.52
CA LYS A 686 -8.86 25.50 5.90
C LYS A 686 -9.61 26.00 4.68
N PRO A 687 -9.72 25.20 3.61
CA PRO A 687 -10.69 25.47 2.56
C PRO A 687 -12.10 25.55 3.13
N ARG A 688 -12.92 26.44 2.60
CA ARG A 688 -14.33 26.59 2.98
C ARG A 688 -15.07 25.27 2.65
N SER A 689 -15.33 24.43 3.66
CA SER A 689 -16.24 23.30 3.50
C SER A 689 -17.66 23.86 3.40
N ALA A 690 -18.34 23.54 2.32
CA ALA A 690 -19.70 23.98 2.08
C ALA A 690 -20.67 23.29 3.06
N GLU A 691 -20.97 23.92 4.17
CA GLU A 691 -22.27 23.70 4.82
C GLU A 691 -23.35 24.23 3.86
N GLY A 692 -23.81 23.38 2.93
CA GLY A 692 -25.02 23.59 2.14
C GLY A 692 -24.91 24.46 0.87
N ARG A 693 -23.71 24.85 0.37
CA ARG A 693 -23.54 25.50 -0.93
C ARG A 693 -22.33 24.92 -1.68
N GLU A 694 -22.47 24.69 -2.98
CA GLU A 694 -21.38 24.20 -3.82
C GLU A 694 -20.18 25.16 -3.80
N PRO A 695 -18.92 24.66 -3.67
CA PRO A 695 -17.70 25.50 -3.63
C PRO A 695 -17.46 26.32 -4.90
N SER A 696 -18.18 26.07 -5.97
CA SER A 696 -17.99 26.65 -7.30
C SER A 696 -18.56 28.06 -7.49
N GLN A 697 -19.15 28.71 -6.47
CA GLN A 697 -19.85 29.97 -6.64
C GLN A 697 -19.26 31.17 -5.86
N ALA A 698 -18.24 30.99 -5.02
CA ALA A 698 -17.61 32.09 -4.31
C ALA A 698 -16.43 32.65 -5.11
N SER A 699 -16.36 33.99 -5.24
CA SER A 699 -15.23 34.67 -5.87
C SER A 699 -13.98 34.61 -4.96
N VAL A 700 -12.79 34.80 -5.53
CA VAL A 700 -11.52 34.86 -4.78
C VAL A 700 -11.56 35.96 -3.73
N GLU A 701 -12.16 37.10 -4.06
CA GLU A 701 -12.31 38.24 -3.17
C GLU A 701 -13.23 37.96 -1.98
N GLU A 702 -14.29 37.18 -2.18
CA GLU A 702 -15.18 36.74 -1.09
C GLU A 702 -14.48 35.75 -0.14
N ILE A 703 -13.76 34.79 -0.67
CA ILE A 703 -12.98 33.83 0.12
C ILE A 703 -11.90 34.55 0.92
N ALA A 704 -11.16 35.46 0.27
CA ALA A 704 -10.13 36.29 0.89
C ALA A 704 -10.68 37.13 2.04
N ARG A 705 -11.85 37.72 1.83
CA ARG A 705 -12.54 38.54 2.86
C ARG A 705 -12.97 37.74 4.07
N ASP A 706 -13.45 36.52 3.88
CA ASP A 706 -13.84 35.65 4.99
C ASP A 706 -12.62 35.18 5.79
N TYR A 707 -11.55 34.80 5.11
CA TYR A 707 -10.29 34.45 5.77
C TYR A 707 -9.68 35.65 6.51
N LEU A 708 -9.73 36.82 5.91
CA LEU A 708 -9.23 38.06 6.50
C LEU A 708 -9.96 38.42 7.79
N LYS A 709 -11.27 38.24 7.88
CA LYS A 709 -12.05 38.45 9.12
C LYS A 709 -11.46 37.58 10.27
N GLU A 710 -11.16 36.35 10.00
CA GLU A 710 -10.67 35.43 11.01
C GLU A 710 -9.20 35.71 11.37
N ILE A 711 -8.35 35.97 10.35
CA ILE A 711 -6.96 36.43 10.58
C ILE A 711 -6.94 37.67 11.46
N ARG A 712 -7.78 38.66 11.20
CA ARG A 712 -7.83 39.90 12.00
C ARG A 712 -8.46 39.71 13.38
N SER A 713 -9.36 38.75 13.54
CA SER A 713 -9.83 38.39 14.89
C SER A 713 -8.75 37.77 15.75
N PHE A 714 -7.81 37.09 15.13
CA PHE A 714 -6.65 36.49 15.79
C PHE A 714 -5.49 37.47 15.96
N GLN A 715 -5.13 38.18 14.90
CA GLN A 715 -4.11 39.22 14.89
C GLN A 715 -4.72 40.53 14.41
N PRO A 716 -5.18 41.42 15.30
CA PRO A 716 -5.88 42.67 14.93
C PRO A 716 -5.04 43.64 14.10
N GLU A 717 -3.73 43.70 14.32
CA GLU A 717 -2.82 44.69 13.70
C GLU A 717 -1.59 44.01 13.08
N GLY A 718 -1.18 44.51 11.91
CA GLY A 718 0.03 44.10 11.21
C GLY A 718 1.34 44.31 12.01
N PRO A 719 2.48 44.00 11.42
CA PRO A 719 2.62 43.45 10.07
C PRO A 719 2.23 41.98 9.97
N TYR A 720 1.65 41.58 8.82
CA TYR A 720 1.18 40.23 8.54
C TYR A 720 2.19 39.46 7.72
N SER A 721 2.35 38.16 8.00
CA SER A 721 3.12 37.22 7.19
C SER A 721 2.19 36.19 6.59
N ILE A 722 2.08 36.15 5.25
CA ILE A 722 1.13 35.30 4.51
C ILE A 722 1.91 34.46 3.51
N VAL A 723 1.60 33.18 3.46
CA VAL A 723 2.18 32.22 2.52
C VAL A 723 1.04 31.51 1.82
N GLY A 724 1.07 31.45 0.49
CA GLY A 724 0.07 30.75 -0.31
C GLY A 724 0.71 29.86 -1.36
N GLU A 725 0.16 28.68 -1.57
CA GLU A 725 0.59 27.74 -2.58
C GLU A 725 -0.48 27.53 -3.63
N CYS A 726 -0.09 27.42 -4.90
CA CYS A 726 -0.95 27.15 -6.05
C CYS A 726 -2.19 28.09 -6.04
N ALA A 727 -3.42 27.57 -5.98
CA ALA A 727 -4.64 28.36 -5.87
C ALA A 727 -4.71 29.19 -4.56
N GLY A 728 -4.16 28.67 -3.46
CA GLY A 728 -4.02 29.41 -2.21
C GLY A 728 -3.13 30.65 -2.33
N GLY A 729 -2.20 30.67 -3.29
CA GLY A 729 -1.39 31.85 -3.58
C GLY A 729 -2.18 32.99 -4.19
N ILE A 730 -3.18 32.70 -5.02
CA ILE A 730 -4.09 33.72 -5.57
C ILE A 730 -4.89 34.35 -4.43
N ILE A 731 -5.41 33.52 -3.51
CA ILE A 731 -6.17 33.98 -2.34
C ILE A 731 -5.25 34.76 -1.39
N ALA A 732 -4.02 34.32 -1.17
CA ALA A 732 -3.02 35.01 -0.35
C ALA A 732 -2.68 36.40 -0.90
N TYR A 733 -2.54 36.49 -2.22
CA TYR A 733 -2.32 37.76 -2.90
C TYR A 733 -3.51 38.73 -2.70
N GLU A 734 -4.71 38.23 -2.87
CA GLU A 734 -5.94 39.00 -2.66
C GLU A 734 -6.09 39.45 -1.19
N ILE A 735 -5.80 38.56 -0.21
CA ILE A 735 -5.75 38.94 1.22
C ILE A 735 -4.77 40.09 1.42
N ALA A 736 -3.59 40.02 0.80
CA ALA A 736 -2.58 41.05 0.91
C ALA A 736 -3.05 42.39 0.30
N GLN A 737 -3.78 42.37 -0.80
CA GLN A 737 -4.37 43.57 -1.37
C GLN A 737 -5.43 44.19 -0.43
N GLN A 738 -6.36 43.39 0.08
CA GLN A 738 -7.40 43.87 1.01
C GLN A 738 -6.76 44.39 2.32
N LEU A 739 -5.70 43.81 2.83
CA LEU A 739 -4.95 44.33 3.99
C LEU A 739 -4.35 45.71 3.71
N ARG A 740 -3.73 45.90 2.54
CA ARG A 740 -3.16 47.19 2.14
C ARG A 740 -4.22 48.26 1.97
N GLU A 741 -5.37 47.94 1.39
CA GLU A 741 -6.51 48.85 1.27
C GLU A 741 -7.02 49.29 2.63
N HIS A 742 -6.91 48.45 3.66
CA HIS A 742 -7.25 48.80 5.04
C HIS A 742 -6.07 49.41 5.83
N GLY A 743 -5.01 49.84 5.14
CA GLY A 743 -3.86 50.51 5.76
C GLY A 743 -2.99 49.61 6.64
N GLN A 744 -3.06 48.31 6.45
CA GLN A 744 -2.28 47.34 7.22
C GLN A 744 -0.95 47.01 6.55
N GLU A 745 0.07 46.79 7.37
CA GLU A 745 1.42 46.43 6.90
C GLU A 745 1.57 44.93 6.68
N ILE A 746 2.25 44.53 5.58
CA ILE A 746 2.59 43.16 5.25
C ILE A 746 4.09 43.00 5.39
N ALA A 747 4.52 42.17 6.34
CA ALA A 747 5.93 41.85 6.55
C ALA A 747 6.45 40.86 5.51
N LEU A 748 5.61 39.89 5.12
CA LEU A 748 6.02 38.84 4.20
C LEU A 748 4.82 38.34 3.40
N LEU A 749 4.96 38.25 2.07
CA LEU A 749 4.04 37.55 1.16
C LEU A 749 4.88 36.56 0.34
N VAL A 750 4.61 35.27 0.51
CA VAL A 750 5.26 34.20 -0.25
C VAL A 750 4.21 33.51 -1.13
N LEU A 751 4.45 33.47 -2.41
CA LEU A 751 3.60 32.77 -3.39
C LEU A 751 4.41 31.60 -3.95
N MET A 752 4.00 30.40 -3.59
CA MET A 752 4.67 29.16 -4.00
C MET A 752 3.86 28.50 -5.11
N ASP A 753 4.51 28.24 -6.26
CA ASP A 753 3.90 27.57 -7.41
C ASP A 753 2.50 28.12 -7.78
N SER A 754 2.32 29.43 -7.63
CA SER A 754 1.05 30.10 -7.83
C SER A 754 0.96 30.62 -9.26
N PRO A 755 -0.19 30.50 -9.93
CA PRO A 755 -0.44 31.19 -11.20
C PRO A 755 -0.20 32.70 -11.03
N ARG A 756 0.22 33.39 -12.07
CA ARG A 756 0.27 34.85 -12.01
C ARG A 756 -1.13 35.40 -11.77
N PRO A 757 -1.32 36.28 -10.77
CA PRO A 757 -2.60 36.88 -10.50
C PRO A 757 -3.08 37.72 -11.66
#